data_f59bf432b1aadd28f4ea81dae2bae5cb
#
_entry.id   f59bf432b1aadd28f4ea81dae2bae5cb
#
_cell.length_a   1.000
_cell.length_b   1.000
_cell.length_c   1.000
_cell.angle_alpha   90.00
_cell.angle_beta   90.00
_cell.angle_gamma   90.00
#
_symmetry.space_group_name_H-M   'P 1'
#
loop_
_entity.id
_entity.type
_entity.pdbx_description
1 polymer ?
#
loop_
_entity_poly.entity_id
_entity_poly.type
_entity_poly.pdbx_seq_one_letter_code
_entity_poly.pdbx_strand_id
1 'polypeptide(L)'
;MTRALYVAVLAFSALALGAPSASAQGAIAGTVTDDQGPLPGASVLILGTSRGAATLADGTYRVADLRAGDYTVRVSYVGYGTTEYTGITVRDGATTTLDAELAPQSLGGDEGITVVGDAPLIDVEQAASAYTISQDEIAARPVRDVEDVIANQAGVVRDPTGLYIRGGRATETGYVVDGVSAKDPLAGTGFGLDVGSNALREVEVVTTGADALAGDATSGVVQVKTREGSDTFEAALAYQTDNLGGLADGGSSFMEDNVEFNVGGPILRDKLRFFVSGQGTFSDEFTRFVSTPDQVRSSLYDAEWLAPRLSNRWAGLGKLTFVPRQGTKLVGSFQRSLAINQNTRMLQVTGNDAVVRPGYQYAFALQPDAANTYTQDANLSYLKLTQVLNDRSFVDVQLSRLFTRLRSDANGRDWRPDNVDSELDPESLVDFPVTIFGDPREGIPADTALFVLPGPGLFNNGGIATRWHDHFAEEVTLRGEYTRYTPDESYTLTAGFDARLNDYQWIDIVRPWVGAPIVLPDGTTTQSNRLGQSSDIWRVKPRRTAFFATNQFRYRGLIANVGARLETWAAGAYVDDLVEQEAFTIPEALRQGYLDDTTPFLGLRWKARLLPKLNVSFPVRENQVLFFSYGHSMRLPHPTYVYANLDPFYQDRSFFSDLGNPNLNPEIDIAYELGLRNQLTKDDALNVTAFWRDKFDFITVASVTVADPTGRETNRALRVNGDFARVRGIELSYLKRVSDWLRGQVSASYSRASGLSSTNNDALQDLLQNGNVDNTFETPLAWDRPLDVKASTTFLYDRPAPFLGVPGLNRFRLFVETTYRSGQRYTPVEFIDNERNPFTGERDWRPIYETVDDPALRFSESGRAWWWFDLRAERRFGIAGTDLVASLEVSNLFDQNNAVIVNPVTGRGYPDVDPATTDFVALRGDADYDVPSNLRDPRYEDPQTSGLPPFNPARYLAPRHVVLGLKYSF
;
A
#
# COMPACT_ATOMS: atom_id res chain seq x y z
N MET A 1 -32.01 -4.62 20.26
CA MET A 1 -31.83 -3.80 19.06
C MET A 1 -33.06 -2.95 18.70
N THR A 2 -34.28 -3.39 18.89
CA THR A 2 -35.51 -2.65 18.50
C THR A 2 -35.84 -1.41 19.33
N ARG A 3 -35.31 -1.24 20.53
CA ARG A 3 -35.59 -0.06 21.40
C ARG A 3 -34.65 1.13 21.20
N ALA A 4 -33.46 0.91 20.62
CA ALA A 4 -32.52 2.00 20.32
C ALA A 4 -32.88 2.76 19.01
N LEU A 5 -33.57 2.10 18.08
CA LEU A 5 -34.02 2.70 16.83
C LEU A 5 -35.19 3.68 17.04
N TYR A 6 -36.07 3.42 18.04
CA TYR A 6 -37.22 4.31 18.32
C TYR A 6 -36.79 5.62 19.01
N VAL A 7 -35.71 5.62 19.78
CA VAL A 7 -35.18 6.85 20.42
C VAL A 7 -34.48 7.75 19.41
N ALA A 8 -33.81 7.18 18.42
CA ALA A 8 -33.16 7.95 17.35
C ALA A 8 -34.18 8.61 16.39
N VAL A 9 -35.29 7.94 16.11
CA VAL A 9 -36.35 8.48 15.23
C VAL A 9 -37.17 9.56 15.95
N LEU A 10 -37.41 9.45 17.26
CA LEU A 10 -38.14 10.48 18.03
C LEU A 10 -37.28 11.72 18.33
N ALA A 11 -35.97 11.60 18.43
CA ALA A 11 -35.08 12.76 18.54
C ALA A 11 -34.99 13.56 17.24
N PHE A 12 -35.21 12.92 16.07
CA PHE A 12 -35.23 13.58 14.77
C PHE A 12 -36.53 14.34 14.51
N SER A 13 -37.64 13.94 15.13
CA SER A 13 -38.96 14.58 14.91
C SER A 13 -39.21 15.84 15.77
N ALA A 14 -38.36 16.10 16.78
CA ALA A 14 -38.55 17.24 17.69
C ALA A 14 -37.78 18.52 17.26
N LEU A 15 -36.98 18.49 16.18
CA LEU A 15 -36.20 19.65 15.70
C LEU A 15 -36.87 20.41 14.53
N ALA A 16 -38.09 20.08 14.14
CA ALA A 16 -38.72 20.60 12.92
C ALA A 16 -39.73 21.75 13.13
N LEU A 17 -39.70 22.47 14.26
CA LEU A 17 -40.59 23.61 14.50
C LEU A 17 -39.80 24.88 14.88
N GLY A 18 -39.36 25.58 13.84
CA GLY A 18 -38.84 26.93 13.95
C GLY A 18 -38.45 27.47 12.58
N ALA A 19 -39.42 27.82 11.74
CA ALA A 19 -39.17 28.47 10.48
C ALA A 19 -38.86 29.97 10.71
N PRO A 20 -37.64 30.47 10.45
CA PRO A 20 -37.40 31.89 10.31
C PRO A 20 -37.89 32.38 8.93
N SER A 21 -38.39 33.58 8.87
CA SER A 21 -38.87 34.31 7.70
C SER A 21 -37.84 34.28 6.57
N ALA A 22 -38.27 33.93 5.35
CA ALA A 22 -37.44 34.00 4.16
C ALA A 22 -37.04 35.45 3.86
N SER A 23 -35.78 35.83 4.14
CA SER A 23 -35.16 37.00 3.56
C SER A 23 -34.81 36.69 2.10
N ALA A 24 -35.01 37.64 1.18
CA ALA A 24 -34.57 37.47 -0.20
C ALA A 24 -33.04 37.27 -0.24
N GLN A 25 -32.61 36.13 -0.78
CA GLN A 25 -31.17 35.78 -0.82
C GLN A 25 -30.63 36.11 -2.20
N GLY A 26 -29.39 36.60 -2.26
CA GLY A 26 -28.67 36.89 -3.51
C GLY A 26 -27.90 35.68 -4.05
N ALA A 27 -27.22 35.85 -5.17
CA ALA A 27 -26.39 34.83 -5.79
C ALA A 27 -25.10 35.42 -6.37
N ILE A 28 -24.05 34.58 -6.50
CA ILE A 28 -22.87 34.87 -7.34
C ILE A 28 -22.91 33.86 -8.51
N ALA A 29 -22.73 34.36 -9.74
CA ALA A 29 -22.67 33.53 -10.93
C ALA A 29 -21.63 34.09 -11.89
N GLY A 30 -21.07 33.26 -12.77
CA GLY A 30 -20.08 33.67 -13.76
C GLY A 30 -19.52 32.48 -14.52
N THR A 31 -18.39 32.68 -15.18
CA THR A 31 -17.65 31.64 -15.91
C THR A 31 -16.26 31.47 -15.32
N VAL A 32 -15.78 30.23 -15.28
CA VAL A 32 -14.37 29.91 -15.00
C VAL A 32 -13.72 29.49 -16.30
N THR A 33 -12.64 30.18 -16.66
CA THR A 33 -11.91 29.93 -17.91
C THR A 33 -10.42 29.83 -17.64
N ASP A 34 -9.68 29.29 -18.57
CA ASP A 34 -8.25 29.46 -18.72
C ASP A 34 -7.96 30.14 -20.06
N ASP A 35 -6.71 30.19 -20.46
CA ASP A 35 -6.26 30.69 -21.75
C ASP A 35 -6.76 29.84 -22.97
N GLN A 36 -7.28 28.65 -22.68
CA GLN A 36 -7.83 27.69 -23.66
C GLN A 36 -9.36 27.72 -23.75
N GLY A 37 -10.04 28.31 -22.75
CA GLY A 37 -11.47 28.43 -22.66
C GLY A 37 -12.13 27.98 -21.38
N PRO A 38 -13.42 27.60 -21.40
CA PRO A 38 -14.14 27.22 -20.19
C PRO A 38 -13.53 26.02 -19.48
N LEU A 39 -13.44 26.07 -18.16
CA LEU A 39 -12.98 24.98 -17.31
C LEU A 39 -14.18 24.28 -16.65
N PRO A 40 -14.65 23.15 -17.21
CA PRO A 40 -15.73 22.36 -16.59
C PRO A 40 -15.23 21.60 -15.37
N GLY A 41 -16.04 21.60 -14.30
CA GLY A 41 -15.69 20.94 -13.04
C GLY A 41 -14.73 21.73 -12.13
N ALA A 42 -14.45 22.99 -12.42
CA ALA A 42 -13.74 23.87 -11.51
C ALA A 42 -14.59 24.14 -10.26
N SER A 43 -13.98 24.08 -9.09
CA SER A 43 -14.64 24.33 -7.81
C SER A 43 -14.65 25.82 -7.52
N VAL A 44 -15.84 26.37 -7.28
CA VAL A 44 -16.07 27.76 -6.86
C VAL A 44 -16.63 27.73 -5.45
N LEU A 45 -15.88 28.25 -4.48
CA LEU A 45 -16.24 28.20 -3.08
C LEU A 45 -16.35 29.62 -2.50
N ILE A 46 -17.40 29.89 -1.73
CA ILE A 46 -17.55 31.15 -0.99
C ILE A 46 -16.92 30.99 0.38
N LEU A 47 -15.75 31.61 0.57
CA LEU A 47 -14.98 31.49 1.81
C LEU A 47 -15.77 31.99 3.02
N GLY A 48 -15.66 31.26 4.12
CA GLY A 48 -16.41 31.57 5.35
C GLY A 48 -17.86 31.10 5.34
N THR A 49 -18.29 30.41 4.29
CA THR A 49 -19.63 29.82 4.18
C THR A 49 -19.55 28.36 3.76
N SER A 50 -20.67 27.65 3.88
CA SER A 50 -20.83 26.28 3.32
C SER A 50 -21.34 26.30 1.88
N ARG A 51 -21.16 27.42 1.14
CA ARG A 51 -21.70 27.62 -0.20
C ARG A 51 -20.63 27.53 -1.25
N GLY A 52 -20.88 26.75 -2.28
CA GLY A 52 -20.01 26.60 -3.44
C GLY A 52 -20.74 25.99 -4.61
N ALA A 53 -20.10 25.95 -5.76
CA ALA A 53 -20.58 25.31 -6.97
C ALA A 53 -19.38 24.76 -7.75
N ALA A 54 -19.61 23.66 -8.50
CA ALA A 54 -18.69 23.27 -9.56
C ALA A 54 -19.15 23.91 -10.87
N THR A 55 -18.17 24.26 -11.74
CA THR A 55 -18.52 24.78 -13.05
C THR A 55 -19.12 23.72 -13.95
N LEU A 56 -20.11 24.15 -14.75
CA LEU A 56 -20.72 23.32 -15.79
C LEU A 56 -19.75 23.05 -16.94
N ALA A 57 -20.19 22.27 -17.93
CA ALA A 57 -19.38 21.94 -19.09
C ALA A 57 -18.96 23.15 -19.95
N ASP A 58 -19.71 24.25 -19.86
CA ASP A 58 -19.40 25.55 -20.51
C ASP A 58 -18.58 26.49 -19.61
N GLY A 59 -18.09 25.99 -18.44
CA GLY A 59 -17.38 26.78 -17.45
C GLY A 59 -18.24 27.67 -16.59
N THR A 60 -19.58 27.73 -16.82
CA THR A 60 -20.48 28.56 -16.01
C THR A 60 -20.73 27.97 -14.62
N TYR A 61 -20.96 28.87 -13.65
CA TYR A 61 -21.32 28.48 -12.31
C TYR A 61 -22.34 29.41 -11.69
N ARG A 62 -23.04 28.97 -10.66
CA ARG A 62 -23.96 29.77 -9.87
C ARG A 62 -23.97 29.30 -8.42
N VAL A 63 -23.60 30.16 -7.48
CA VAL A 63 -23.77 29.97 -6.04
C VAL A 63 -24.95 30.81 -5.56
N ALA A 64 -26.05 30.15 -5.23
CA ALA A 64 -27.29 30.79 -4.81
C ALA A 64 -27.40 30.88 -3.26
N ASP A 65 -28.48 31.48 -2.79
CA ASP A 65 -28.88 31.57 -1.39
C ASP A 65 -27.84 32.26 -0.47
N LEU A 66 -27.14 33.27 -1.00
CA LEU A 66 -26.22 34.10 -0.24
C LEU A 66 -26.94 35.27 0.43
N ARG A 67 -26.61 35.58 1.67
CA ARG A 67 -27.11 36.78 2.33
C ARG A 67 -26.43 38.02 1.75
N ALA A 68 -27.02 39.18 1.89
CA ALA A 68 -26.35 40.42 1.51
C ALA A 68 -25.11 40.61 2.37
N GLY A 69 -23.97 40.88 1.73
CA GLY A 69 -22.66 41.04 2.38
C GLY A 69 -21.52 41.00 1.39
N ASP A 70 -20.32 41.19 1.88
CA ASP A 70 -19.09 41.06 1.10
C ASP A 70 -18.47 39.69 1.30
N TYR A 71 -18.12 39.07 0.21
CA TYR A 71 -17.61 37.70 0.17
C TYR A 71 -16.24 37.62 -0.50
N THR A 72 -15.51 36.59 -0.13
CA THR A 72 -14.33 36.11 -0.86
C THR A 72 -14.68 34.81 -1.56
N VAL A 73 -14.45 34.78 -2.86
CA VAL A 73 -14.75 33.62 -3.71
C VAL A 73 -13.43 32.98 -4.11
N ARG A 74 -13.27 31.71 -3.79
CA ARG A 74 -12.14 30.90 -4.22
C ARG A 74 -12.55 30.06 -5.42
N VAL A 75 -11.71 30.06 -6.44
CA VAL A 75 -11.85 29.24 -7.61
C VAL A 75 -10.62 28.35 -7.74
N SER A 76 -10.83 27.04 -7.83
CA SER A 76 -9.75 26.05 -7.98
C SER A 76 -10.13 24.98 -9.00
N TYR A 77 -9.14 24.51 -9.72
CA TYR A 77 -9.29 23.41 -10.64
C TYR A 77 -8.03 22.55 -10.63
N VAL A 78 -8.23 21.26 -10.82
CA VAL A 78 -7.12 20.28 -10.81
C VAL A 78 -6.13 20.59 -11.94
N GLY A 79 -4.92 21.06 -11.59
CA GLY A 79 -3.88 21.46 -12.54
C GLY A 79 -3.70 22.95 -12.72
N TYR A 80 -4.44 23.73 -11.96
CA TYR A 80 -4.43 25.18 -12.07
C TYR A 80 -4.11 25.82 -10.71
N GLY A 81 -3.53 26.98 -10.75
CA GLY A 81 -3.36 27.81 -9.57
C GLY A 81 -4.72 28.17 -8.98
N THR A 82 -4.85 28.05 -7.66
CA THR A 82 -6.05 28.50 -6.96
C THR A 82 -6.09 30.02 -6.95
N THR A 83 -7.20 30.61 -7.38
CA THR A 83 -7.38 32.06 -7.40
C THR A 83 -8.48 32.49 -6.42
N GLU A 84 -8.27 33.55 -5.67
CA GLU A 84 -9.26 34.11 -4.75
C GLU A 84 -9.61 35.54 -5.12
N TYR A 85 -10.90 35.81 -5.16
CA TYR A 85 -11.47 37.11 -5.47
C TYR A 85 -12.11 37.68 -4.21
N THR A 86 -11.58 38.75 -3.67
CA THR A 86 -12.04 39.42 -2.43
C THR A 86 -12.97 40.59 -2.70
N GLY A 87 -13.83 40.92 -1.75
CA GLY A 87 -14.70 42.10 -1.84
C GLY A 87 -15.87 41.96 -2.81
N ILE A 88 -16.34 40.76 -3.06
CA ILE A 88 -17.48 40.49 -3.91
C ILE A 88 -18.77 40.78 -3.15
N THR A 89 -19.39 41.93 -3.45
CA THR A 89 -20.62 42.37 -2.76
C THR A 89 -21.86 41.71 -3.32
N VAL A 90 -22.58 40.95 -2.48
CA VAL A 90 -23.88 40.36 -2.78
C VAL A 90 -24.99 41.22 -2.17
N ARG A 91 -26.04 41.49 -2.94
CA ARG A 91 -27.22 42.24 -2.50
C ARG A 91 -28.46 41.31 -2.47
N ASP A 92 -29.37 41.59 -1.57
CA ASP A 92 -30.61 40.79 -1.46
C ASP A 92 -31.37 40.68 -2.78
N GLY A 93 -31.66 39.47 -3.21
CA GLY A 93 -32.42 39.17 -4.43
C GLY A 93 -31.65 39.43 -5.75
N ALA A 94 -30.37 39.86 -5.69
CA ALA A 94 -29.59 40.16 -6.88
C ALA A 94 -28.56 39.05 -7.16
N THR A 95 -28.17 38.88 -8.42
CA THR A 95 -27.06 38.06 -8.83
C THR A 95 -25.85 38.95 -9.13
N THR A 96 -24.73 38.71 -8.44
CA THR A 96 -23.45 39.37 -8.71
C THR A 96 -22.68 38.51 -9.71
N THR A 97 -22.18 39.06 -10.80
CA THR A 97 -21.38 38.35 -11.80
C THR A 97 -19.91 38.40 -11.40
N LEU A 98 -19.25 37.23 -11.40
CA LEU A 98 -17.81 37.08 -11.21
C LEU A 98 -17.27 36.05 -12.20
N ASP A 99 -16.59 36.51 -13.24
CA ASP A 99 -15.85 35.67 -14.15
C ASP A 99 -14.42 35.49 -13.61
N ALA A 100 -13.95 34.26 -13.63
CA ALA A 100 -12.66 33.86 -13.06
C ALA A 100 -11.79 33.24 -14.14
N GLU A 101 -10.54 33.66 -14.18
CA GLU A 101 -9.53 33.03 -15.04
C GLU A 101 -8.52 32.32 -14.18
N LEU A 102 -8.29 31.03 -14.45
CA LEU A 102 -7.28 30.21 -13.78
C LEU A 102 -6.08 30.00 -14.67
N ALA A 103 -4.91 30.28 -14.16
CA ALA A 103 -3.67 29.94 -14.83
C ALA A 103 -3.24 28.51 -14.48
N PRO A 104 -2.73 27.72 -15.44
CA PRO A 104 -2.09 26.44 -15.13
C PRO A 104 -1.01 26.63 -14.08
N GLN A 105 -0.98 25.76 -13.07
CA GLN A 105 -0.02 25.86 -11.99
C GLN A 105 1.39 25.58 -12.50
N SER A 106 2.22 26.63 -12.59
CA SER A 106 3.62 26.53 -12.94
C SER A 106 4.44 26.07 -11.75
N LEU A 107 5.34 25.13 -11.98
CA LEU A 107 6.19 24.50 -10.95
C LEU A 107 7.56 25.19 -10.92
N GLY A 108 7.67 26.37 -10.42
CA GLY A 108 8.98 26.99 -10.28
C GLY A 108 9.08 28.52 -10.34
N GLY A 109 7.99 29.19 -10.51
CA GLY A 109 7.96 30.65 -10.47
C GLY A 109 7.31 31.12 -9.16
N ASP A 110 8.07 31.85 -8.37
CA ASP A 110 7.62 32.58 -7.19
C ASP A 110 6.89 33.87 -7.61
N GLU A 111 5.83 33.71 -8.40
CA GLU A 111 4.79 34.72 -8.56
C GLU A 111 3.46 34.04 -8.27
N GLY A 112 3.34 33.57 -7.03
CA GLY A 112 2.04 33.32 -6.45
C GLY A 112 1.28 34.61 -6.48
N ILE A 113 0.17 34.67 -7.22
CA ILE A 113 -0.83 35.72 -6.99
C ILE A 113 -1.08 35.72 -5.49
N THR A 114 -0.69 36.80 -4.83
CA THR A 114 -0.86 36.96 -3.39
C THR A 114 -2.35 37.00 -3.12
N VAL A 115 -2.89 35.85 -2.81
CA VAL A 115 -4.28 35.70 -2.43
C VAL A 115 -4.39 36.19 -0.98
N VAL A 116 -4.97 37.33 -0.79
CA VAL A 116 -5.32 37.83 0.54
C VAL A 116 -6.67 37.22 0.91
N GLY A 117 -6.63 35.96 1.33
CA GLY A 117 -7.82 35.26 1.81
C GLY A 117 -7.43 33.85 2.29
N ASP A 118 -7.81 33.49 3.53
CA ASP A 118 -7.54 32.15 4.08
C ASP A 118 -8.53 31.13 3.50
N ALA A 119 -8.03 30.08 2.83
CA ALA A 119 -8.82 28.95 2.39
C ALA A 119 -9.52 28.27 3.58
N PRO A 120 -10.80 27.86 3.45
CA PRO A 120 -11.44 27.09 4.50
C PRO A 120 -10.64 25.81 4.78
N LEU A 121 -10.46 25.50 6.07
CA LEU A 121 -9.71 24.32 6.52
C LEU A 121 -10.55 23.04 6.45
N ILE A 122 -11.83 23.16 6.17
CA ILE A 122 -12.75 22.03 6.04
C ILE A 122 -13.44 22.07 4.68
N ASP A 123 -13.56 20.91 4.05
CA ASP A 123 -14.38 20.72 2.87
C ASP A 123 -15.81 20.32 3.31
N VAL A 124 -16.79 21.17 2.98
CA VAL A 124 -18.19 20.97 3.35
C VAL A 124 -18.90 19.98 2.40
N GLU A 125 -18.36 19.75 1.23
CA GLU A 125 -18.92 18.87 0.21
C GLU A 125 -18.47 17.41 0.38
N GLN A 126 -17.36 17.19 1.05
CA GLN A 126 -16.80 15.86 1.28
C GLN A 126 -17.67 15.09 2.27
N ALA A 127 -18.40 14.09 1.81
CA ALA A 127 -19.31 13.28 2.64
C ALA A 127 -18.67 11.98 3.19
N ALA A 128 -17.36 11.82 3.07
CA ALA A 128 -16.60 10.69 3.60
C ALA A 128 -15.24 11.15 4.10
N SER A 129 -14.55 10.32 4.91
CA SER A 129 -13.17 10.63 5.31
C SER A 129 -12.22 10.38 4.15
N ALA A 130 -11.63 11.45 3.65
CA ALA A 130 -10.51 11.40 2.72
C ALA A 130 -9.46 12.44 3.13
N TYR A 131 -8.21 12.12 2.90
CA TYR A 131 -7.05 12.96 3.18
C TYR A 131 -6.31 13.22 1.88
N THR A 132 -6.24 14.46 1.48
CA THR A 132 -5.52 14.88 0.27
C THR A 132 -4.20 15.51 0.67
N ILE A 133 -3.11 15.03 0.10
CA ILE A 133 -1.74 15.51 0.33
C ILE A 133 -1.25 16.13 -0.96
N SER A 134 -1.01 17.42 -0.90
CA SER A 134 -0.57 18.19 -2.06
C SER A 134 0.92 18.00 -2.36
N GLN A 135 1.33 18.39 -3.56
CA GLN A 135 2.73 18.36 -3.98
C GLN A 135 3.64 19.15 -3.04
N ASP A 136 3.20 20.31 -2.55
CA ASP A 136 3.99 21.14 -1.64
C ASP A 136 4.21 20.47 -0.28
N GLU A 137 3.20 19.74 0.20
CA GLU A 137 3.30 18.96 1.43
C GLU A 137 4.21 17.74 1.24
N ILE A 138 4.13 17.07 0.08
CA ILE A 138 5.04 15.97 -0.28
C ILE A 138 6.49 16.47 -0.30
N ALA A 139 6.74 17.61 -0.98
CA ALA A 139 8.08 18.20 -1.08
C ALA A 139 8.65 18.67 0.25
N ALA A 140 7.82 18.96 1.25
CA ALA A 140 8.27 19.37 2.58
C ALA A 140 8.73 18.22 3.48
N ARG A 141 8.34 16.98 3.18
CA ARG A 141 8.56 15.80 4.01
C ARG A 141 9.77 14.98 3.54
N PRO A 142 10.41 14.21 4.42
CA PRO A 142 11.46 13.25 4.05
C PRO A 142 10.86 11.96 3.50
N VAL A 143 10.31 12.01 2.29
CA VAL A 143 9.59 10.88 1.68
C VAL A 143 10.30 10.43 0.40
N ARG A 144 10.31 9.12 0.15
CA ARG A 144 10.90 8.50 -1.05
C ARG A 144 9.86 7.89 -1.97
N ASP A 145 8.76 7.42 -1.42
CA ASP A 145 7.70 6.73 -2.15
C ASP A 145 6.30 7.17 -1.66
N VAL A 146 5.28 6.64 -2.31
CA VAL A 146 3.87 6.97 -1.99
C VAL A 146 3.48 6.46 -0.60
N GLU A 147 4.00 5.34 -0.15
CA GLU A 147 3.67 4.77 1.16
C GLU A 147 4.22 5.65 2.29
N ASP A 148 5.40 6.26 2.11
CA ASP A 148 5.94 7.27 3.03
C ASP A 148 5.01 8.49 3.14
N VAL A 149 4.48 8.94 1.98
CA VAL A 149 3.60 10.11 1.92
C VAL A 149 2.34 9.90 2.76
N ILE A 150 1.73 8.72 2.69
CA ILE A 150 0.45 8.44 3.33
C ILE A 150 0.58 7.93 4.77
N ALA A 151 1.75 7.45 5.17
CA ALA A 151 1.99 6.87 6.50
C ALA A 151 1.62 7.82 7.65
N ASN A 152 1.59 9.13 7.39
CA ASN A 152 1.35 10.19 8.37
C ASN A 152 -0.12 10.59 8.52
N GLN A 153 -1.03 9.97 7.79
CA GLN A 153 -2.45 10.30 7.91
C GLN A 153 -3.10 9.57 9.10
N ALA A 154 -4.20 10.15 9.61
CA ALA A 154 -5.00 9.51 10.66
C ALA A 154 -5.53 8.16 10.17
N GLY A 155 -5.53 7.15 11.04
CA GLY A 155 -6.01 5.82 10.71
C GLY A 155 -5.12 5.01 9.76
N VAL A 156 -3.96 5.53 9.36
CA VAL A 156 -2.97 4.82 8.53
C VAL A 156 -1.80 4.39 9.40
N VAL A 157 -1.53 3.11 9.47
CA VAL A 157 -0.42 2.53 10.22
C VAL A 157 0.54 1.87 9.23
N ARG A 158 1.77 2.33 9.17
CA ARG A 158 2.86 1.65 8.44
C ARG A 158 3.74 0.92 9.44
N ASP A 159 3.98 -0.34 9.21
CA ASP A 159 4.96 -1.14 9.94
C ASP A 159 5.79 -1.98 8.95
N PRO A 160 6.81 -2.72 9.41
CA PRO A 160 7.62 -3.53 8.53
C PRO A 160 6.87 -4.57 7.70
N THR A 161 5.66 -4.95 8.11
CA THR A 161 4.85 -5.96 7.41
C THR A 161 3.90 -5.36 6.38
N GLY A 162 3.73 -4.04 6.35
CA GLY A 162 2.91 -3.36 5.35
C GLY A 162 2.18 -2.12 5.85
N LEU A 163 1.23 -1.66 5.04
CA LEU A 163 0.40 -0.51 5.29
C LEU A 163 -1.02 -0.95 5.68
N TYR A 164 -1.46 -0.52 6.84
CA TYR A 164 -2.78 -0.86 7.40
C TYR A 164 -3.64 0.40 7.47
N ILE A 165 -4.81 0.37 6.88
CA ILE A 165 -5.76 1.48 6.93
C ILE A 165 -6.93 1.09 7.81
N ARG A 166 -7.17 1.87 8.89
CA ARG A 166 -8.29 1.66 9.85
C ARG A 166 -8.43 0.21 10.31
N GLY A 167 -7.32 -0.40 10.71
CA GLY A 167 -7.30 -1.76 11.25
C GLY A 167 -7.66 -2.88 10.25
N GLY A 168 -7.71 -2.59 8.94
CA GLY A 168 -7.78 -3.61 7.90
C GLY A 168 -6.42 -4.29 7.71
N ARG A 169 -6.40 -5.46 7.06
CA ARG A 169 -5.15 -6.14 6.66
C ARG A 169 -4.41 -5.33 5.59
N ALA A 170 -3.09 -5.43 5.51
CA ALA A 170 -2.30 -4.75 4.48
C ALA A 170 -2.74 -5.12 3.05
N THR A 171 -3.19 -6.35 2.85
CA THR A 171 -3.69 -6.86 1.56
C THR A 171 -5.02 -6.24 1.10
N GLU A 172 -5.75 -5.57 2.00
CA GLU A 172 -7.09 -5.03 1.75
C GLU A 172 -7.10 -3.62 1.16
N THR A 173 -5.94 -2.97 1.12
CA THR A 173 -5.80 -1.62 0.56
C THR A 173 -5.77 -1.66 -0.95
N GLY A 174 -6.53 -0.78 -1.58
CA GLY A 174 -6.51 -0.54 -3.02
C GLY A 174 -5.50 0.55 -3.38
N TYR A 175 -4.79 0.37 -4.48
CA TYR A 175 -3.81 1.32 -5.00
C TYR A 175 -4.17 1.69 -6.43
N VAL A 176 -4.29 2.99 -6.70
CA VAL A 176 -4.73 3.53 -7.99
C VAL A 176 -3.80 4.65 -8.41
N VAL A 177 -3.28 4.60 -9.63
CA VAL A 177 -2.45 5.65 -10.23
C VAL A 177 -3.16 6.19 -11.48
N ASP A 178 -3.48 7.48 -11.50
CA ASP A 178 -4.20 8.16 -12.59
C ASP A 178 -5.49 7.42 -13.04
N GLY A 179 -6.20 6.81 -12.08
CA GLY A 179 -7.43 6.05 -12.33
C GLY A 179 -7.25 4.58 -12.72
N VAL A 180 -6.02 4.09 -12.81
CA VAL A 180 -5.69 2.69 -13.12
C VAL A 180 -5.25 1.96 -11.86
N SER A 181 -5.71 0.73 -11.65
CA SER A 181 -5.20 -0.13 -10.58
C SER A 181 -3.68 -0.30 -10.73
N ALA A 182 -2.94 -0.07 -9.65
CA ALA A 182 -1.49 -0.22 -9.58
C ALA A 182 -1.07 -1.30 -8.58
N LYS A 183 -2.00 -2.16 -8.18
CA LYS A 183 -1.75 -3.28 -7.28
C LYS A 183 -1.35 -4.51 -8.10
N ASP A 184 -0.30 -5.21 -7.66
CA ASP A 184 -0.03 -6.55 -8.16
C ASP A 184 -1.02 -7.54 -7.52
N PRO A 185 -1.92 -8.17 -8.30
CA PRO A 185 -2.91 -9.09 -7.76
C PRO A 185 -2.31 -10.38 -7.20
N LEU A 186 -1.08 -10.72 -7.57
CA LEU A 186 -0.36 -11.91 -7.15
C LEU A 186 0.62 -11.67 -6.00
N ALA A 187 1.10 -10.44 -5.81
CA ALA A 187 1.92 -10.08 -4.66
C ALA A 187 1.09 -9.73 -3.40
N GLY A 188 -0.16 -9.30 -3.58
CA GLY A 188 -1.11 -9.13 -2.49
C GLY A 188 -0.97 -7.87 -1.65
N THR A 189 0.20 -7.27 -1.51
CA THR A 189 0.44 -6.08 -0.66
C THR A 189 1.13 -4.95 -1.42
N GLY A 190 0.84 -3.70 -1.02
CA GLY A 190 1.53 -2.53 -1.53
C GLY A 190 1.26 -2.18 -3.00
N PHE A 191 2.03 -1.27 -3.50
CA PHE A 191 2.06 -0.93 -4.92
C PHE A 191 2.79 -2.02 -5.70
N GLY A 192 2.15 -2.54 -6.75
CA GLY A 192 2.84 -3.37 -7.75
C GLY A 192 3.79 -2.56 -8.63
N LEU A 193 3.62 -1.23 -8.66
CA LEU A 193 4.41 -0.29 -9.44
C LEU A 193 4.92 0.83 -8.52
N ASP A 194 6.22 1.03 -8.43
CA ASP A 194 6.80 2.17 -7.72
C ASP A 194 6.59 3.47 -8.49
N VAL A 195 6.17 4.52 -7.78
CA VAL A 195 6.01 5.87 -8.32
C VAL A 195 6.93 6.80 -7.55
N GLY A 196 7.87 7.41 -8.24
CA GLY A 196 8.84 8.33 -7.63
C GLY A 196 8.15 9.55 -7.01
N SER A 197 8.64 10.00 -5.85
CA SER A 197 8.10 11.16 -5.14
C SER A 197 8.07 12.43 -6.00
N ASN A 198 9.03 12.58 -6.89
CA ASN A 198 9.16 13.70 -7.85
C ASN A 198 8.13 13.67 -8.99
N ALA A 199 7.46 12.52 -9.21
CA ALA A 199 6.38 12.36 -10.18
C ALA A 199 5.00 12.66 -9.59
N LEU A 200 4.88 12.77 -8.26
CA LEU A 200 3.62 12.96 -7.57
C LEU A 200 3.13 14.41 -7.68
N ARG A 201 1.87 14.57 -7.98
CA ARG A 201 1.14 15.81 -7.91
C ARG A 201 0.27 15.87 -6.67
N GLU A 202 -0.46 14.80 -6.41
CA GLU A 202 -1.41 14.68 -5.33
C GLU A 202 -1.57 13.22 -4.94
N VAL A 203 -1.66 12.96 -3.66
CA VAL A 203 -2.01 11.65 -3.11
C VAL A 203 -3.23 11.81 -2.23
N GLU A 204 -4.27 11.04 -2.53
CA GLU A 204 -5.50 11.01 -1.76
C GLU A 204 -5.67 9.64 -1.11
N VAL A 205 -5.99 9.62 0.18
CA VAL A 205 -6.31 8.41 0.93
C VAL A 205 -7.77 8.46 1.32
N VAL A 206 -8.58 7.62 0.71
CA VAL A 206 -9.99 7.44 1.04
C VAL A 206 -10.14 6.25 1.97
N THR A 207 -10.50 6.50 3.22
CA THR A 207 -10.48 5.47 4.27
C THR A 207 -11.83 4.77 4.46
N THR A 208 -12.94 5.40 4.07
CA THR A 208 -14.30 4.81 4.13
C THR A 208 -15.18 5.48 3.09
N GLY A 209 -16.20 4.78 2.63
CA GLY A 209 -17.16 5.36 1.70
C GLY A 209 -16.55 5.71 0.34
N ALA A 210 -15.45 5.05 -0.04
CA ALA A 210 -14.93 5.18 -1.40
C ALA A 210 -16.08 5.16 -2.39
N ASP A 211 -16.08 6.06 -3.33
CA ASP A 211 -17.14 6.19 -4.33
C ASP A 211 -17.41 4.83 -5.01
N ALA A 212 -18.58 4.63 -5.54
CA ALA A 212 -18.92 3.45 -6.35
C ALA A 212 -17.95 3.25 -7.53
N LEU A 213 -17.16 4.26 -7.86
CA LEU A 213 -16.12 4.25 -8.89
C LEU A 213 -14.92 3.33 -8.55
N ALA A 214 -14.63 3.10 -7.27
CA ALA A 214 -13.51 2.26 -6.82
C ALA A 214 -13.98 0.85 -6.48
N GLY A 215 -13.25 -0.16 -6.93
CA GLY A 215 -13.48 -1.58 -6.62
C GLY A 215 -12.23 -2.25 -6.08
N ASP A 216 -12.36 -3.49 -5.55
CA ASP A 216 -11.26 -4.36 -5.11
C ASP A 216 -10.44 -3.83 -3.93
N ALA A 217 -11.11 -3.17 -3.00
CA ALA A 217 -10.51 -2.70 -1.76
C ALA A 217 -11.53 -2.77 -0.64
N THR A 218 -11.13 -3.32 0.50
CA THR A 218 -12.00 -3.48 1.69
C THR A 218 -11.51 -2.67 2.89
N SER A 219 -10.34 -2.03 2.87
CA SER A 219 -9.89 -1.18 3.97
C SER A 219 -9.80 0.31 3.62
N GLY A 220 -9.31 0.62 2.46
CA GLY A 220 -9.19 1.99 1.94
C GLY A 220 -8.60 1.99 0.53
N VAL A 221 -8.61 3.15 -0.11
CA VAL A 221 -8.04 3.33 -1.45
C VAL A 221 -7.05 4.49 -1.42
N VAL A 222 -5.85 4.22 -1.88
CA VAL A 222 -4.81 5.21 -2.12
C VAL A 222 -4.85 5.61 -3.59
N GLN A 223 -5.20 6.86 -3.86
CA GLN A 223 -5.28 7.41 -5.20
C GLN A 223 -4.11 8.35 -5.44
N VAL A 224 -3.32 8.05 -6.43
CA VAL A 224 -2.16 8.83 -6.84
C VAL A 224 -2.48 9.55 -8.15
N LYS A 225 -2.31 10.86 -8.16
CA LYS A 225 -2.31 11.66 -9.39
C LYS A 225 -0.89 12.06 -9.71
N THR A 226 -0.42 11.70 -10.89
CA THR A 226 0.93 12.06 -11.34
C THR A 226 0.93 13.39 -12.08
N ARG A 227 2.09 14.04 -12.11
CA ARG A 227 2.29 15.34 -12.75
C ARG A 227 2.05 15.27 -14.26
N GLU A 228 1.63 16.39 -14.81
CA GLU A 228 1.51 16.63 -16.26
C GLU A 228 2.45 17.78 -16.67
N GLY A 229 2.72 17.93 -17.95
CA GLY A 229 3.49 19.06 -18.45
C GLY A 229 2.72 20.38 -18.30
N SER A 230 3.44 21.44 -18.00
CA SER A 230 2.94 22.82 -17.91
C SER A 230 3.14 23.58 -19.22
N ASP A 231 2.66 24.82 -19.29
CA ASP A 231 2.89 25.71 -20.44
C ASP A 231 4.25 26.39 -20.40
N THR A 232 4.96 26.26 -19.28
CA THR A 232 6.33 26.73 -19.11
C THR A 232 7.28 25.54 -19.06
N PHE A 233 8.50 25.74 -19.54
CA PHE A 233 9.54 24.74 -19.43
C PHE A 233 10.07 24.71 -17.99
N GLU A 234 10.11 23.53 -17.40
CA GLU A 234 10.59 23.30 -16.05
C GLU A 234 11.49 22.09 -16.01
N ALA A 235 12.58 22.19 -15.24
CA ALA A 235 13.41 21.04 -14.98
C ALA A 235 13.98 21.10 -13.55
N ALA A 236 14.19 19.94 -12.95
CA ALA A 236 14.86 19.80 -11.69
C ALA A 236 15.71 18.54 -11.64
N LEU A 237 16.82 18.63 -10.91
CA LEU A 237 17.72 17.55 -10.59
C LEU A 237 17.97 17.55 -9.09
N ALA A 238 17.82 16.40 -8.43
CA ALA A 238 18.13 16.26 -7.00
C ALA A 238 19.03 15.06 -6.77
N TYR A 239 19.89 15.18 -5.79
CA TYR A 239 20.74 14.14 -5.27
C TYR A 239 20.74 14.17 -3.76
N GLN A 240 20.55 13.04 -3.12
CA GLN A 240 20.56 12.88 -1.68
C GLN A 240 21.41 11.66 -1.32
N THR A 241 22.16 11.75 -0.23
CA THR A 241 23.02 10.66 0.24
C THR A 241 23.24 10.70 1.74
N ASP A 242 23.43 9.54 2.34
CA ASP A 242 23.90 9.37 3.71
C ASP A 242 25.41 9.04 3.78
N ASN A 243 26.07 8.87 2.63
CA ASN A 243 27.48 8.60 2.55
C ASN A 243 28.29 9.87 2.73
N LEU A 244 28.44 10.31 3.97
CA LEU A 244 29.09 11.57 4.36
C LEU A 244 30.58 11.41 4.64
N GLY A 245 31.19 10.27 4.30
CA GLY A 245 32.57 9.98 4.67
C GLY A 245 32.75 9.95 6.18
N GLY A 246 33.92 10.17 6.70
CA GLY A 246 34.22 10.16 8.14
C GLY A 246 33.50 11.21 9.00
N LEU A 247 32.53 11.97 8.46
CA LEU A 247 31.67 12.88 9.24
C LEU A 247 30.59 12.12 10.02
N ALA A 248 30.34 10.85 9.70
CA ALA A 248 29.27 10.04 10.27
C ALA A 248 29.73 8.98 11.27
N ASP A 249 30.91 9.11 11.88
CA ASP A 249 31.50 8.15 12.83
C ASP A 249 30.66 7.83 14.07
N GLY A 250 29.44 8.32 14.15
CA GLY A 250 28.46 8.00 15.21
C GLY A 250 27.06 7.71 14.70
N GLY A 251 26.85 7.57 13.41
CA GLY A 251 25.57 7.27 12.77
C GLY A 251 25.67 6.05 11.86
N SER A 252 24.59 5.30 11.76
CA SER A 252 24.49 4.20 10.80
C SER A 252 24.36 4.78 9.39
N SER A 253 25.37 4.61 8.55
CA SER A 253 25.26 4.83 7.12
C SER A 253 24.68 3.58 6.47
N PHE A 254 23.60 3.75 5.71
CA PHE A 254 22.97 2.68 4.92
C PHE A 254 23.47 2.71 3.48
N MET A 255 24.48 3.54 3.19
CA MET A 255 25.00 3.76 1.86
C MET A 255 23.89 4.16 0.89
N GLU A 256 22.95 4.98 1.39
CA GLU A 256 21.81 5.44 0.60
C GLU A 256 22.24 6.51 -0.40
N ASP A 257 21.84 6.29 -1.65
CA ASP A 257 21.92 7.28 -2.71
C ASP A 257 20.55 7.39 -3.38
N ASN A 258 20.00 8.60 -3.46
CA ASN A 258 18.76 8.90 -4.17
C ASN A 258 19.02 9.97 -5.23
N VAL A 259 18.72 9.65 -6.48
CA VAL A 259 18.86 10.55 -7.64
C VAL A 259 17.50 10.77 -8.26
N GLU A 260 17.12 12.02 -8.44
CA GLU A 260 15.83 12.38 -9.02
C GLU A 260 16.03 13.40 -10.13
N PHE A 261 15.29 13.24 -11.22
CA PHE A 261 15.17 14.28 -12.22
C PHE A 261 13.72 14.41 -12.71
N ASN A 262 13.34 15.59 -13.13
CA ASN A 262 12.12 15.82 -13.85
C ASN A 262 12.29 16.94 -14.86
N VAL A 263 11.57 16.82 -15.98
CA VAL A 263 11.55 17.80 -17.05
C VAL A 263 10.14 17.85 -17.62
N GLY A 264 9.59 19.03 -17.81
CA GLY A 264 8.28 19.22 -18.40
C GLY A 264 8.17 20.54 -19.15
N GLY A 265 7.15 20.64 -20.01
CA GLY A 265 6.91 21.85 -20.74
C GLY A 265 6.10 21.66 -22.03
N PRO A 266 5.91 22.72 -22.81
CA PRO A 266 5.18 22.67 -24.06
C PRO A 266 6.06 22.14 -25.21
N ILE A 267 5.51 21.20 -25.99
CA ILE A 267 6.05 20.81 -27.31
C ILE A 267 5.42 21.71 -28.39
N LEU A 268 4.10 21.83 -28.35
CA LEU A 268 3.34 22.78 -29.15
C LEU A 268 2.56 23.64 -28.15
N ARG A 269 2.83 24.92 -28.15
CA ARG A 269 2.19 25.87 -27.26
C ARG A 269 0.68 25.69 -27.29
N ASP A 270 0.07 25.62 -26.13
CA ASP A 270 -1.37 25.50 -25.86
C ASP A 270 -2.02 24.18 -26.35
N LYS A 271 -1.26 23.26 -27.00
CA LYS A 271 -1.82 22.03 -27.57
C LYS A 271 -1.16 20.75 -27.13
N LEU A 272 0.15 20.72 -27.02
CA LEU A 272 0.87 19.48 -26.72
C LEU A 272 1.95 19.75 -25.67
N ARG A 273 1.80 19.11 -24.52
CA ARG A 273 2.70 19.23 -23.39
C ARG A 273 3.28 17.86 -23.04
N PHE A 274 4.47 17.87 -22.46
CA PHE A 274 5.11 16.65 -22.00
C PHE A 274 5.59 16.79 -20.56
N PHE A 275 5.68 15.69 -19.88
CA PHE A 275 6.34 15.55 -18.58
C PHE A 275 7.10 14.23 -18.55
N VAL A 276 8.35 14.28 -18.07
CA VAL A 276 9.22 13.11 -17.87
C VAL A 276 9.86 13.21 -16.51
N SER A 277 9.86 12.14 -15.76
CA SER A 277 10.57 12.05 -14.49
C SER A 277 11.25 10.70 -14.32
N GLY A 278 12.32 10.69 -13.55
CA GLY A 278 13.00 9.47 -13.13
C GLY A 278 13.53 9.60 -11.71
N GLN A 279 13.55 8.49 -11.01
CA GLN A 279 14.11 8.35 -9.67
C GLN A 279 14.87 7.04 -9.58
N GLY A 280 16.05 7.07 -8.97
CA GLY A 280 16.81 5.90 -8.57
C GLY A 280 17.12 5.98 -7.08
N THR A 281 16.75 4.95 -6.32
CA THR A 281 17.04 4.83 -4.88
C THR A 281 17.81 3.56 -4.62
N PHE A 282 18.99 3.69 -4.04
CA PHE A 282 19.93 2.61 -3.78
C PHE A 282 20.32 2.62 -2.32
N SER A 283 20.25 1.49 -1.64
CA SER A 283 20.56 1.40 -0.22
C SER A 283 21.04 0.00 0.16
N ASP A 284 21.97 -0.08 1.09
CA ASP A 284 22.32 -1.34 1.73
C ASP A 284 21.37 -1.72 2.87
N GLU A 285 20.41 -0.87 3.19
CA GLU A 285 19.45 -0.99 4.29
C GLU A 285 20.06 -1.20 5.69
N PHE A 286 19.37 -0.77 6.70
CA PHE A 286 19.80 -0.90 8.10
C PHE A 286 19.74 -2.34 8.63
N THR A 287 18.95 -3.19 7.97
CA THR A 287 18.76 -4.60 8.36
C THR A 287 19.93 -5.48 7.97
N ARG A 288 20.87 -4.93 7.21
CA ARG A 288 22.06 -5.67 6.79
C ARG A 288 23.04 -5.80 7.95
N PHE A 289 23.28 -7.03 8.37
CA PHE A 289 24.44 -7.34 9.23
C PHE A 289 25.62 -7.75 8.35
N VAL A 290 26.70 -6.98 8.35
CA VAL A 290 27.86 -7.27 7.53
C VAL A 290 29.13 -7.10 8.34
N SER A 291 29.87 -8.18 8.50
CA SER A 291 31.22 -8.13 9.05
C SER A 291 32.26 -7.58 8.05
N THR A 292 31.94 -7.64 6.74
CA THR A 292 32.83 -7.18 5.66
C THR A 292 32.01 -6.58 4.51
N PRO A 293 31.53 -5.33 4.64
CA PRO A 293 30.70 -4.68 3.65
C PRO A 293 31.24 -4.70 2.23
N ASP A 294 32.53 -4.48 2.07
CA ASP A 294 33.18 -4.36 0.76
C ASP A 294 33.27 -5.69 0.01
N GLN A 295 33.47 -6.80 0.72
CA GLN A 295 33.52 -8.14 0.11
C GLN A 295 32.12 -8.57 -0.38
N VAL A 296 31.08 -8.31 0.41
CA VAL A 296 29.73 -8.63 0.01
C VAL A 296 29.28 -7.77 -1.16
N ARG A 297 29.65 -6.51 -1.15
CA ARG A 297 29.29 -5.57 -2.22
C ARG A 297 29.95 -5.93 -3.55
N SER A 298 31.21 -6.31 -3.51
CA SER A 298 31.96 -6.72 -4.71
C SER A 298 31.49 -8.05 -5.29
N SER A 299 30.93 -8.94 -4.47
CA SER A 299 30.40 -10.22 -4.94
C SER A 299 29.00 -10.11 -5.56
N LEU A 300 28.20 -9.09 -5.18
CA LEU A 300 26.88 -8.89 -5.77
C LEU A 300 26.96 -8.27 -7.16
N TYR A 301 27.91 -7.37 -7.38
CA TYR A 301 27.95 -6.57 -8.59
C TYR A 301 29.39 -6.15 -8.98
N ASP A 302 29.70 -6.29 -10.25
CA ASP A 302 31.01 -5.96 -10.83
C ASP A 302 31.21 -4.45 -11.12
N ALA A 303 30.31 -3.58 -10.61
CA ALA A 303 30.35 -2.16 -10.91
C ALA A 303 30.93 -1.33 -9.76
N GLU A 304 31.82 -0.40 -10.10
CA GLU A 304 32.66 0.29 -9.12
C GLU A 304 31.94 1.38 -8.32
N TRP A 305 31.29 2.37 -8.93
CA TRP A 305 30.76 3.54 -8.19
C TRP A 305 29.23 3.70 -8.24
N LEU A 306 28.58 3.09 -9.24
CA LEU A 306 27.14 2.91 -9.30
C LEU A 306 26.73 1.49 -8.93
N ALA A 307 27.62 0.79 -8.23
CA ALA A 307 27.36 -0.58 -7.85
C ALA A 307 26.01 -0.63 -7.13
N PRO A 308 25.11 -1.49 -7.57
CA PRO A 308 23.86 -1.71 -6.92
C PRO A 308 24.09 -2.05 -5.45
N ARG A 309 23.15 -1.61 -4.61
CA ARG A 309 23.15 -1.92 -3.19
C ARG A 309 22.33 -3.20 -2.97
N LEU A 310 22.07 -3.55 -1.74
CA LEU A 310 21.15 -4.65 -1.41
C LEU A 310 19.73 -4.37 -1.84
N SER A 311 19.32 -3.11 -1.83
CA SER A 311 18.04 -2.63 -2.33
C SER A 311 18.26 -1.59 -3.41
N ASN A 312 17.74 -1.85 -4.58
CA ASN A 312 17.88 -0.99 -5.75
C ASN A 312 16.54 -0.80 -6.39
N ARG A 313 16.09 0.46 -6.52
CA ARG A 313 14.80 0.79 -7.13
C ARG A 313 14.97 1.88 -8.16
N TRP A 314 14.33 1.72 -9.30
CA TRP A 314 14.21 2.72 -10.36
C TRP A 314 12.74 2.92 -10.69
N ALA A 315 12.34 4.16 -10.81
CA ALA A 315 11.01 4.54 -11.27
C ALA A 315 11.11 5.60 -12.35
N GLY A 316 10.35 5.44 -13.42
CA GLY A 316 10.31 6.38 -14.54
C GLY A 316 8.89 6.62 -15.00
N LEU A 317 8.58 7.86 -15.36
CA LEU A 317 7.29 8.30 -15.90
C LEU A 317 7.52 9.17 -17.14
N GLY A 318 6.76 8.88 -18.19
CA GLY A 318 6.60 9.75 -19.34
C GLY A 318 5.12 10.00 -19.61
N LYS A 319 4.70 11.26 -19.72
CA LYS A 319 3.31 11.66 -19.96
C LYS A 319 3.23 12.71 -21.06
N LEU A 320 2.27 12.53 -21.95
CA LEU A 320 1.92 13.48 -23.02
C LEU A 320 0.47 13.90 -22.86
N THR A 321 0.23 15.20 -22.86
CA THR A 321 -1.11 15.77 -22.81
C THR A 321 -1.36 16.55 -24.12
N PHE A 322 -2.39 16.15 -24.86
CA PHE A 322 -2.76 16.76 -26.13
C PHE A 322 -4.19 17.31 -26.09
N VAL A 323 -4.32 18.60 -26.34
CA VAL A 323 -5.61 19.32 -26.39
C VAL A 323 -5.79 19.83 -27.82
N PRO A 324 -6.34 19.01 -28.74
CA PRO A 324 -6.48 19.40 -30.15
C PRO A 324 -7.45 20.56 -30.37
N ARG A 325 -8.48 20.61 -29.53
CA ARG A 325 -9.52 21.64 -29.54
C ARG A 325 -10.14 21.75 -28.14
N GLN A 326 -10.79 22.86 -27.87
CA GLN A 326 -11.58 23.07 -26.67
C GLN A 326 -12.56 21.92 -26.42
N GLY A 327 -12.65 21.44 -25.17
CA GLY A 327 -13.49 20.32 -24.76
C GLY A 327 -13.00 18.92 -25.13
N THR A 328 -11.81 18.78 -25.75
CA THR A 328 -11.20 17.47 -26.04
C THR A 328 -9.79 17.41 -25.47
N LYS A 329 -9.54 16.50 -24.52
CA LYS A 329 -8.22 16.25 -23.94
C LYS A 329 -7.84 14.78 -24.13
N LEU A 330 -6.63 14.52 -24.60
CA LEU A 330 -6.03 13.20 -24.72
C LEU A 330 -4.78 13.14 -23.84
N VAL A 331 -4.69 12.14 -23.00
CA VAL A 331 -3.51 11.91 -22.15
C VAL A 331 -2.99 10.51 -22.42
N GLY A 332 -1.72 10.44 -22.82
CA GLY A 332 -0.97 9.19 -22.92
C GLY A 332 0.10 9.15 -21.83
N SER A 333 0.19 8.06 -21.09
CA SER A 333 1.19 7.87 -20.05
C SER A 333 1.83 6.50 -20.15
N PHE A 334 3.12 6.47 -19.88
CA PHE A 334 3.90 5.25 -19.67
C PHE A 334 4.74 5.40 -18.42
N GLN A 335 4.63 4.42 -17.54
CA GLN A 335 5.40 4.34 -16.31
C GLN A 335 6.07 2.97 -16.23
N ARG A 336 7.29 2.91 -15.72
CA ARG A 336 7.98 1.66 -15.44
C ARG A 336 8.72 1.79 -14.12
N SER A 337 8.67 0.74 -13.33
CA SER A 337 9.52 0.58 -12.17
C SER A 337 10.25 -0.76 -12.22
N LEU A 338 11.47 -0.76 -11.72
CA LEU A 338 12.29 -1.95 -11.55
C LEU A 338 12.88 -1.92 -10.14
N ALA A 339 12.65 -2.97 -9.37
CA ALA A 339 13.26 -3.14 -8.07
C ALA A 339 14.02 -4.46 -8.03
N ILE A 340 15.27 -4.43 -7.60
CA ILE A 340 16.14 -5.60 -7.43
C ILE A 340 16.72 -5.55 -6.03
N ASN A 341 16.42 -6.56 -5.22
CA ASN A 341 16.93 -6.61 -3.86
C ASN A 341 16.95 -8.03 -3.27
N GLN A 342 17.55 -8.16 -2.12
CA GLN A 342 17.59 -9.40 -1.34
C GLN A 342 16.68 -9.36 -0.11
N ASN A 343 15.74 -8.42 -0.07
CA ASN A 343 14.77 -8.29 1.00
C ASN A 343 13.60 -9.23 0.79
N THR A 344 13.33 -10.11 1.74
CA THR A 344 12.26 -11.11 1.70
C THR A 344 10.84 -10.54 1.71
N ARG A 345 10.66 -9.24 1.97
CA ARG A 345 9.34 -8.59 1.99
C ARG A 345 8.59 -8.68 0.66
N MET A 346 9.29 -8.77 -0.44
CA MET A 346 8.66 -8.79 -1.76
C MET A 346 7.85 -10.04 -2.02
N LEU A 347 8.05 -11.12 -1.27
CA LEU A 347 7.25 -12.35 -1.37
C LEU A 347 6.12 -12.43 -0.34
N GLN A 348 5.58 -11.35 0.14
CA GLN A 348 4.37 -11.37 0.99
C GLN A 348 3.12 -11.73 0.18
N VAL A 349 3.13 -12.88 -0.43
CA VAL A 349 2.12 -13.27 -1.40
C VAL A 349 0.94 -13.95 -0.75
N THR A 350 1.18 -14.76 0.24
CA THR A 350 0.15 -15.48 0.98
C THR A 350 0.36 -15.30 2.46
N GLY A 351 -0.68 -15.38 3.27
CA GLY A 351 -0.64 -15.13 4.69
C GLY A 351 0.44 -15.88 5.50
N ASN A 352 1.13 -16.87 4.92
CA ASN A 352 2.32 -17.49 5.51
C ASN A 352 3.46 -16.50 5.71
N ASP A 353 3.54 -15.48 4.86
CA ASP A 353 4.57 -14.49 4.88
C ASP A 353 4.19 -13.26 5.73
N ALA A 354 2.98 -13.22 6.29
CA ALA A 354 2.55 -12.15 7.19
C ALA A 354 3.28 -12.19 8.55
N VAL A 355 3.89 -13.30 8.89
CA VAL A 355 4.84 -13.45 10.00
C VAL A 355 6.27 -13.22 9.50
N VAL A 356 6.41 -12.49 8.42
CA VAL A 356 7.70 -12.27 7.79
C VAL A 356 8.66 -11.68 8.79
N ARG A 357 9.72 -12.37 8.91
CA ARG A 357 10.94 -11.85 9.48
C ARG A 357 11.44 -10.78 8.52
N PRO A 358 11.20 -9.50 8.78
CA PRO A 358 11.61 -8.45 7.88
C PRO A 358 13.12 -8.50 7.74
N GLY A 359 13.62 -8.35 6.55
CA GLY A 359 14.98 -8.01 6.34
C GLY A 359 15.80 -8.99 5.52
N TYR A 360 17.07 -8.88 5.70
CA TYR A 360 18.13 -9.52 4.92
C TYR A 360 18.28 -11.01 5.25
N GLN A 361 18.67 -11.80 4.26
CA GLN A 361 18.90 -13.25 4.40
C GLN A 361 20.27 -13.51 5.04
N TYR A 362 20.34 -13.41 6.35
CA TYR A 362 21.60 -13.51 7.10
C TYR A 362 22.40 -14.79 6.86
N ALA A 363 21.72 -15.91 6.63
CA ALA A 363 22.36 -17.18 6.35
C ALA A 363 23.32 -17.09 5.14
N PHE A 364 23.11 -16.17 4.24
CA PHE A 364 23.88 -15.99 3.01
C PHE A 364 24.76 -14.73 3.03
N ALA A 365 24.97 -14.09 4.17
CA ALA A 365 25.71 -12.81 4.23
C ALA A 365 27.13 -12.90 3.69
N LEU A 366 27.79 -14.05 3.79
CA LEU A 366 29.12 -14.31 3.22
C LEU A 366 29.10 -14.95 1.81
N GLN A 367 27.92 -15.38 1.36
CA GLN A 367 27.69 -15.92 0.01
C GLN A 367 26.41 -15.37 -0.57
N PRO A 368 26.36 -14.07 -0.87
CA PRO A 368 25.14 -13.44 -1.38
C PRO A 368 24.66 -14.02 -2.71
N ASP A 369 25.54 -14.65 -3.47
CA ASP A 369 25.19 -15.38 -4.69
C ASP A 369 24.28 -16.58 -4.47
N ALA A 370 24.30 -17.16 -3.26
CA ALA A 370 23.43 -18.26 -2.90
C ALA A 370 22.08 -17.79 -2.31
N ALA A 371 21.95 -16.51 -2.00
CA ALA A 371 20.72 -15.92 -1.49
C ALA A 371 19.69 -15.69 -2.61
N ASN A 372 18.42 -15.72 -2.26
CA ASN A 372 17.38 -15.27 -3.16
C ASN A 372 17.53 -13.78 -3.44
N THR A 373 17.54 -13.44 -4.72
CA THR A 373 17.42 -12.09 -5.22
C THR A 373 16.03 -11.92 -5.82
N TYR A 374 15.34 -10.89 -5.38
CA TYR A 374 13.99 -10.57 -5.81
C TYR A 374 14.06 -9.48 -6.85
N THR A 375 13.50 -9.75 -8.03
CA THR A 375 13.38 -8.78 -9.12
C THR A 375 11.90 -8.52 -9.38
N GLN A 376 11.45 -7.28 -9.15
CA GLN A 376 10.13 -6.82 -9.52
C GLN A 376 10.23 -5.86 -10.70
N ASP A 377 9.61 -6.19 -11.82
CA ASP A 377 9.50 -5.33 -13.01
C ASP A 377 8.01 -5.05 -13.25
N ALA A 378 7.65 -3.78 -13.26
CA ALA A 378 6.28 -3.37 -13.46
C ALA A 378 6.20 -2.23 -14.46
N ASN A 379 5.17 -2.25 -15.30
CA ASN A 379 4.86 -1.13 -16.16
C ASN A 379 3.35 -0.87 -16.25
N LEU A 380 3.01 0.41 -16.26
CA LEU A 380 1.66 0.91 -16.40
C LEU A 380 1.61 1.84 -17.61
N SER A 381 0.73 1.57 -18.55
CA SER A 381 0.46 2.45 -19.66
C SER A 381 -1.02 2.73 -19.79
N TYR A 382 -1.38 3.94 -20.16
CA TYR A 382 -2.77 4.26 -20.47
C TYR A 382 -2.90 5.33 -21.54
N LEU A 383 -4.05 5.30 -22.18
CA LEU A 383 -4.56 6.36 -23.05
C LEU A 383 -5.93 6.77 -22.53
N LYS A 384 -6.09 8.04 -22.16
CA LYS A 384 -7.33 8.62 -21.65
C LYS A 384 -7.83 9.70 -22.58
N LEU A 385 -9.09 9.61 -22.96
CA LEU A 385 -9.85 10.63 -23.67
C LEU A 385 -10.88 11.23 -22.74
N THR A 386 -10.83 12.55 -22.55
CA THR A 386 -11.90 13.34 -21.95
C THR A 386 -12.56 14.15 -23.08
N GLN A 387 -13.87 13.97 -23.27
CA GLN A 387 -14.63 14.68 -24.27
C GLN A 387 -15.85 15.36 -23.64
N VAL A 388 -15.90 16.67 -23.69
CA VAL A 388 -17.09 17.47 -23.39
C VAL A 388 -18.11 17.27 -24.54
N LEU A 389 -19.30 16.79 -24.21
CA LEU A 389 -20.38 16.53 -25.18
C LEU A 389 -21.27 17.75 -25.37
N ASN A 390 -21.59 18.42 -24.28
CA ASN A 390 -22.35 19.65 -24.21
C ASN A 390 -22.13 20.33 -22.85
N ASP A 391 -22.74 21.49 -22.63
CA ASP A 391 -22.63 22.34 -21.42
C ASP A 391 -22.95 21.64 -20.09
N ARG A 392 -23.41 20.39 -20.10
CA ARG A 392 -23.89 19.67 -18.92
C ARG A 392 -23.38 18.25 -18.84
N SER A 393 -22.61 17.82 -19.81
CA SER A 393 -22.16 16.45 -19.80
C SER A 393 -20.80 16.25 -20.49
N PHE A 394 -20.02 15.33 -19.96
CA PHE A 394 -18.78 14.87 -20.54
C PHE A 394 -18.63 13.35 -20.41
N VAL A 395 -17.71 12.80 -21.16
CA VAL A 395 -17.34 11.38 -21.16
C VAL A 395 -15.84 11.28 -20.98
N ASP A 396 -15.45 10.38 -20.09
CA ASP A 396 -14.08 9.86 -19.96
C ASP A 396 -14.02 8.42 -20.47
N VAL A 397 -13.05 8.14 -21.35
CA VAL A 397 -12.75 6.77 -21.78
C VAL A 397 -11.27 6.53 -21.59
N GLN A 398 -10.94 5.46 -20.91
CA GLN A 398 -9.55 5.09 -20.59
C GLN A 398 -9.30 3.64 -20.98
N LEU A 399 -8.28 3.43 -21.79
CA LEU A 399 -7.70 2.11 -22.04
C LEU A 399 -6.35 2.05 -21.34
N SER A 400 -6.15 1.05 -20.51
CA SER A 400 -4.92 0.89 -19.74
C SER A 400 -4.41 -0.54 -19.74
N ARG A 401 -3.11 -0.69 -19.51
CA ARG A 401 -2.42 -1.96 -19.33
C ARG A 401 -1.49 -1.84 -18.12
N LEU A 402 -1.71 -2.67 -17.13
CA LEU A 402 -0.76 -2.93 -16.05
C LEU A 402 -0.10 -4.29 -16.32
N PHE A 403 1.22 -4.33 -16.23
CA PHE A 403 2.01 -5.55 -16.22
C PHE A 403 2.92 -5.52 -15.01
N THR A 404 2.89 -6.58 -14.20
CA THR A 404 3.79 -6.77 -13.07
C THR A 404 4.41 -8.16 -13.16
N ARG A 405 5.67 -8.26 -12.81
CA ARG A 405 6.39 -9.53 -12.69
C ARG A 405 7.23 -9.49 -11.45
N LEU A 406 7.16 -10.54 -10.64
CA LEU A 406 8.06 -10.78 -9.52
C LEU A 406 8.77 -12.10 -9.74
N ARG A 407 10.09 -12.06 -9.68
CA ARG A 407 10.95 -13.22 -9.77
C ARG A 407 11.84 -13.31 -8.53
N SER A 408 12.00 -14.52 -8.02
CA SER A 408 12.93 -14.84 -6.95
C SER A 408 13.81 -15.98 -7.39
N ASP A 409 15.10 -15.71 -7.51
CA ASP A 409 16.12 -16.68 -7.89
C ASP A 409 17.41 -16.41 -7.11
N ALA A 410 18.38 -17.34 -7.22
CA ALA A 410 19.68 -17.14 -6.60
C ALA A 410 20.51 -16.19 -7.44
N ASN A 411 20.63 -14.94 -6.95
CA ASN A 411 21.48 -13.90 -7.54
C ASN A 411 21.23 -13.65 -9.03
N GLY A 412 19.97 -13.60 -9.47
CA GLY A 412 19.61 -13.32 -10.86
C GLY A 412 19.98 -14.42 -11.84
N ARG A 413 20.34 -15.62 -11.39
CA ARG A 413 20.57 -16.74 -12.27
C ARG A 413 19.31 -17.09 -13.03
N ASP A 414 19.44 -17.20 -14.34
CA ASP A 414 18.35 -17.68 -15.18
C ASP A 414 18.11 -19.17 -14.94
N TRP A 415 17.18 -19.44 -14.04
CA TRP A 415 16.68 -20.78 -13.78
C TRP A 415 15.75 -21.27 -14.87
N ARG A 416 15.32 -20.34 -15.69
CA ARG A 416 14.32 -20.50 -16.69
C ARG A 416 14.90 -20.04 -18.03
N PRO A 417 14.86 -20.87 -19.07
CA PRO A 417 15.13 -20.45 -20.42
C PRO A 417 14.18 -19.31 -20.81
N ASP A 418 14.67 -18.29 -21.51
CA ASP A 418 13.89 -17.13 -21.96
C ASP A 418 12.65 -17.47 -22.80
N ASN A 419 12.55 -18.70 -23.26
CA ASN A 419 11.54 -19.18 -24.20
C ASN A 419 10.42 -20.01 -23.58
N VAL A 420 10.26 -20.04 -22.28
CA VAL A 420 9.09 -20.67 -21.61
C VAL A 420 7.85 -19.78 -21.68
N ASP A 421 7.56 -19.24 -22.84
CA ASP A 421 6.45 -18.30 -22.99
C ASP A 421 5.09 -18.95 -23.31
N SER A 422 5.06 -20.19 -23.79
CA SER A 422 3.80 -20.74 -24.31
C SER A 422 3.36 -22.04 -23.65
N GLU A 423 4.24 -22.85 -23.11
CA GLU A 423 3.91 -24.08 -22.43
C GLU A 423 4.76 -24.22 -21.17
N LEU A 424 4.08 -24.37 -20.04
CA LEU A 424 4.73 -24.67 -18.76
C LEU A 424 5.32 -26.08 -18.87
N ASP A 425 6.59 -26.18 -19.23
CA ASP A 425 7.34 -27.43 -19.17
C ASP A 425 8.06 -27.52 -17.83
N PRO A 426 7.57 -28.33 -16.89
CA PRO A 426 8.19 -28.47 -15.58
C PRO A 426 9.61 -29.01 -15.64
N GLU A 427 9.95 -29.80 -16.64
CA GLU A 427 11.29 -30.38 -16.78
C GLU A 427 12.32 -29.32 -17.18
N SER A 428 11.92 -28.32 -17.94
CA SER A 428 12.78 -27.16 -18.27
C SER A 428 12.98 -26.20 -17.09
N LEU A 429 12.14 -26.26 -16.05
CA LEU A 429 12.27 -25.42 -14.86
C LEU A 429 13.31 -25.90 -13.86
N VAL A 430 13.77 -27.13 -14.00
CA VAL A 430 14.66 -27.81 -13.03
C VAL A 430 15.96 -28.28 -13.72
N ASP A 431 16.45 -27.51 -14.65
CA ASP A 431 17.81 -27.77 -15.19
C ASP A 431 18.85 -27.22 -14.19
N PHE A 432 19.01 -27.98 -13.12
CA PHE A 432 20.00 -27.73 -12.10
C PHE A 432 21.19 -28.63 -12.29
N PRO A 433 22.36 -28.08 -12.53
CA PRO A 433 23.57 -28.82 -12.25
C PRO A 433 23.83 -28.79 -10.73
N VAL A 434 22.98 -29.46 -9.96
CA VAL A 434 23.26 -29.68 -8.55
C VAL A 434 24.35 -30.73 -8.48
N THR A 435 25.58 -30.28 -8.34
CA THR A 435 26.63 -31.19 -7.91
C THR A 435 26.41 -31.48 -6.44
N ILE A 436 25.70 -32.52 -6.14
CA ILE A 436 25.50 -33.02 -4.77
C ILE A 436 26.81 -33.62 -4.36
N PHE A 437 27.59 -32.89 -3.57
CA PHE A 437 28.72 -33.44 -2.84
C PHE A 437 28.15 -34.28 -1.69
N GLY A 438 28.47 -35.55 -1.66
CA GLY A 438 28.06 -36.43 -0.57
C GLY A 438 28.51 -35.87 0.79
N ASP A 439 27.59 -35.65 1.70
CA ASP A 439 27.90 -35.40 3.09
C ASP A 439 28.60 -36.68 3.63
N PRO A 440 29.69 -36.57 4.38
CA PRO A 440 30.28 -37.68 5.08
C PRO A 440 29.31 -38.39 6.06
N ARG A 441 28.22 -37.79 6.42
CA ARG A 441 27.04 -38.38 7.07
C ARG A 441 26.14 -38.97 6.00
N GLU A 442 26.25 -40.26 5.74
CA GLU A 442 25.48 -40.96 4.71
C GLU A 442 24.01 -40.52 4.67
N GLY A 443 23.56 -40.08 3.52
CA GLY A 443 22.14 -39.83 3.21
C GLY A 443 21.67 -38.38 3.34
N ILE A 444 22.56 -37.45 3.71
CA ILE A 444 22.22 -36.02 3.69
C ILE A 444 22.86 -35.39 2.45
N PRO A 445 22.05 -34.78 1.56
CA PRO A 445 22.59 -34.08 0.40
C PRO A 445 23.50 -32.93 0.84
N ALA A 446 24.58 -32.70 0.09
CA ALA A 446 25.58 -31.67 0.44
C ALA A 446 25.02 -30.24 0.31
N ASP A 447 23.96 -30.05 -0.43
CA ASP A 447 23.20 -28.80 -0.50
C ASP A 447 22.48 -28.46 0.81
N THR A 448 22.26 -29.45 1.69
CA THR A 448 21.77 -29.26 3.05
C THR A 448 22.90 -29.20 4.06
N ALA A 449 24.17 -29.45 3.66
CA ALA A 449 25.32 -29.30 4.50
C ALA A 449 25.63 -27.82 4.70
N LEU A 450 25.28 -27.35 5.83
CA LEU A 450 25.45 -25.98 6.26
C LEU A 450 26.85 -25.80 6.79
N PHE A 451 27.69 -25.09 6.02
CA PHE A 451 28.99 -24.69 6.52
C PHE A 451 28.81 -23.41 7.35
N VAL A 452 28.84 -23.54 8.66
CA VAL A 452 28.96 -22.39 9.52
C VAL A 452 30.44 -22.03 9.64
N LEU A 453 30.74 -20.82 9.26
CA LEU A 453 32.06 -20.27 9.48
C LEU A 453 32.25 -20.00 10.97
N PRO A 454 33.44 -20.35 11.53
CA PRO A 454 33.78 -19.91 12.87
C PRO A 454 33.82 -18.39 12.92
N GLY A 455 33.07 -17.79 13.84
CA GLY A 455 33.06 -16.35 14.01
C GLY A 455 31.71 -15.84 14.56
N PRO A 456 31.57 -14.54 14.72
CA PRO A 456 30.39 -13.94 15.34
C PRO A 456 29.15 -13.98 14.45
N GLY A 457 29.11 -14.71 13.36
CA GLY A 457 28.06 -14.73 12.38
C GLY A 457 27.23 -16.00 12.36
N LEU A 458 26.00 -15.87 11.89
CA LEU A 458 25.06 -16.95 11.61
C LEU A 458 25.06 -17.24 10.12
N PHE A 459 26.21 -17.49 9.57
CA PHE A 459 26.40 -17.51 8.13
C PHE A 459 26.42 -18.93 7.59
N ASN A 460 25.53 -19.15 6.64
CA ASN A 460 25.54 -20.35 5.83
C ASN A 460 26.40 -20.13 4.59
N ASN A 461 27.47 -20.89 4.50
CA ASN A 461 28.49 -20.70 3.48
C ASN A 461 28.28 -21.57 2.23
N GLY A 462 27.31 -22.46 2.24
CA GLY A 462 27.15 -23.45 1.17
C GLY A 462 25.71 -23.71 0.77
N GLY A 463 24.73 -23.02 1.37
CA GLY A 463 23.33 -23.25 1.08
C GLY A 463 22.93 -22.74 -0.30
N ILE A 464 22.01 -23.45 -0.93
CA ILE A 464 21.31 -23.03 -2.13
C ILE A 464 20.02 -22.36 -1.69
N ALA A 465 19.60 -21.31 -2.42
CA ALA A 465 18.32 -20.68 -2.18
C ALA A 465 17.18 -21.71 -2.18
N THR A 466 16.36 -21.68 -1.13
CA THR A 466 15.38 -22.74 -0.89
C THR A 466 14.09 -22.56 -1.70
N ARG A 467 13.91 -21.42 -2.36
CA ARG A 467 12.71 -21.12 -3.16
C ARG A 467 13.12 -20.55 -4.51
N TRP A 468 12.45 -21.03 -5.53
CA TRP A 468 12.40 -20.38 -6.83
C TRP A 468 10.98 -19.96 -7.13
N HIS A 469 10.80 -18.70 -7.54
CA HIS A 469 9.49 -18.14 -7.79
C HIS A 469 9.51 -17.24 -9.03
N ASP A 470 8.48 -17.37 -9.86
CA ASP A 470 8.23 -16.46 -10.98
C ASP A 470 6.72 -16.30 -11.16
N HIS A 471 6.22 -15.09 -10.99
CA HIS A 471 4.87 -14.80 -11.39
C HIS A 471 4.81 -13.54 -12.24
N PHE A 472 3.83 -13.48 -13.11
CA PHE A 472 3.41 -12.23 -13.74
C PHE A 472 1.90 -12.07 -13.71
N ALA A 473 1.48 -10.81 -13.67
CA ALA A 473 0.10 -10.42 -13.86
C ALA A 473 0.02 -9.35 -14.94
N GLU A 474 -0.79 -9.60 -15.95
CA GLU A 474 -1.15 -8.64 -16.98
C GLU A 474 -2.64 -8.31 -16.89
N GLU A 475 -2.96 -7.03 -16.74
CA GLU A 475 -4.33 -6.53 -16.69
C GLU A 475 -4.55 -5.49 -17.77
N VAL A 476 -5.40 -5.76 -18.74
CA VAL A 476 -5.87 -4.78 -19.73
C VAL A 476 -7.26 -4.33 -19.35
N THR A 477 -7.42 -3.04 -19.09
CA THR A 477 -8.68 -2.45 -18.60
C THR A 477 -9.21 -1.42 -19.58
N LEU A 478 -10.48 -1.58 -19.95
CA LEU A 478 -11.26 -0.53 -20.62
C LEU A 478 -12.26 0.03 -19.63
N ARG A 479 -12.17 1.33 -19.34
CA ARG A 479 -13.09 2.07 -18.48
C ARG A 479 -13.78 3.16 -19.26
N GLY A 480 -15.09 3.28 -19.08
CA GLY A 480 -15.88 4.37 -19.60
C GLY A 480 -16.72 5.00 -18.50
N GLU A 481 -16.77 6.33 -18.50
CA GLU A 481 -17.51 7.09 -17.49
C GLU A 481 -18.25 8.26 -18.15
N TYR A 482 -19.52 8.43 -17.85
CA TYR A 482 -20.36 9.51 -18.29
C TYR A 482 -20.83 10.32 -17.10
N THR A 483 -20.61 11.63 -17.12
CA THR A 483 -21.07 12.55 -16.08
C THR A 483 -22.03 13.56 -16.66
N ARG A 484 -23.12 13.83 -15.93
CA ARG A 484 -24.16 14.80 -16.30
C ARG A 484 -24.62 15.61 -15.10
N TYR A 485 -24.75 16.92 -15.29
CA TYR A 485 -25.26 17.88 -14.32
C TYR A 485 -26.66 18.38 -14.72
N THR A 486 -27.51 18.69 -13.72
CA THR A 486 -28.73 19.44 -13.96
C THR A 486 -28.46 20.95 -14.04
N PRO A 487 -29.33 21.75 -14.67
CA PRO A 487 -29.13 23.20 -14.82
C PRO A 487 -28.98 23.98 -13.51
N ASP A 488 -29.59 23.48 -12.46
CA ASP A 488 -29.58 24.05 -11.11
C ASP A 488 -28.54 23.42 -10.18
N GLU A 489 -27.69 22.51 -10.73
CA GLU A 489 -26.68 21.77 -10.01
C GLU A 489 -27.20 20.97 -8.80
N SER A 490 -28.52 20.87 -8.67
CA SER A 490 -29.15 20.11 -7.59
C SER A 490 -28.89 18.60 -7.73
N TYR A 491 -28.50 18.15 -8.92
CA TYR A 491 -28.32 16.74 -9.22
C TYR A 491 -27.17 16.49 -10.17
N THR A 492 -26.28 15.57 -9.81
CA THR A 492 -25.20 15.08 -10.66
C THR A 492 -25.30 13.57 -10.78
N LEU A 493 -25.33 13.07 -12.00
CA LEU A 493 -25.25 11.64 -12.30
C LEU A 493 -23.88 11.31 -12.87
N THR A 494 -23.20 10.34 -12.28
CA THR A 494 -22.02 9.69 -12.86
C THR A 494 -22.32 8.21 -13.01
N ALA A 495 -22.17 7.68 -14.22
CA ALA A 495 -22.38 6.27 -14.51
C ALA A 495 -21.32 5.74 -15.45
N GLY A 496 -20.92 4.51 -15.30
CA GLY A 496 -19.87 3.94 -16.11
C GLY A 496 -19.72 2.44 -16.00
N PHE A 497 -18.69 1.97 -16.65
CA PHE A 497 -18.29 0.56 -16.65
C PHE A 497 -16.78 0.42 -16.57
N ASP A 498 -16.34 -0.76 -16.15
CA ASP A 498 -14.96 -1.17 -16.01
C ASP A 498 -14.88 -2.65 -16.48
N ALA A 499 -14.12 -2.91 -17.53
CA ALA A 499 -13.96 -4.26 -18.09
C ALA A 499 -12.48 -4.62 -18.10
N ARG A 500 -12.12 -5.73 -17.42
CA ARG A 500 -10.74 -6.19 -17.22
C ARG A 500 -10.53 -7.55 -17.86
N LEU A 501 -9.49 -7.64 -18.65
CA LEU A 501 -8.98 -8.85 -19.25
C LEU A 501 -7.64 -9.16 -18.58
N ASN A 502 -7.59 -10.29 -17.87
CA ASN A 502 -6.43 -10.64 -17.08
C ASN A 502 -5.72 -11.87 -17.67
N ASP A 503 -4.40 -11.91 -17.53
CA ASP A 503 -3.54 -13.08 -17.78
C ASP A 503 -2.56 -13.19 -16.62
N TYR A 504 -2.67 -14.24 -15.82
CA TYR A 504 -1.87 -14.48 -14.63
C TYR A 504 -1.10 -15.78 -14.76
N GLN A 505 0.17 -15.74 -14.41
CA GLN A 505 1.01 -16.91 -14.28
C GLN A 505 1.62 -16.97 -12.89
N TRP A 506 1.67 -18.15 -12.34
CA TRP A 506 2.28 -18.42 -11.05
C TRP A 506 3.13 -19.68 -11.13
N ILE A 507 4.37 -19.58 -10.66
CA ILE A 507 5.28 -20.70 -10.52
C ILE A 507 6.00 -20.51 -9.18
N ASP A 508 5.76 -21.39 -8.23
CA ASP A 508 6.42 -21.42 -6.94
C ASP A 508 6.96 -22.83 -6.67
N ILE A 509 8.28 -22.94 -6.49
CA ILE A 509 8.96 -24.21 -6.28
C ILE A 509 9.84 -24.10 -5.04
N VAL A 510 9.52 -24.90 -4.03
CA VAL A 510 10.29 -24.99 -2.80
C VAL A 510 11.30 -26.12 -2.92
N ARG A 511 12.54 -25.83 -2.54
CA ARG A 511 13.68 -26.74 -2.70
C ARG A 511 13.73 -27.36 -4.10
N PRO A 512 13.97 -26.54 -5.13
CA PRO A 512 13.86 -26.93 -6.55
C PRO A 512 14.80 -28.10 -6.93
N TRP A 513 15.85 -28.37 -6.17
CA TRP A 513 16.75 -29.51 -6.38
C TRP A 513 16.14 -30.89 -6.03
N VAL A 514 15.03 -30.94 -5.32
CA VAL A 514 14.36 -32.19 -5.01
C VAL A 514 13.67 -32.73 -6.27
N GLY A 515 14.08 -33.90 -6.71
CA GLY A 515 13.61 -34.51 -7.96
C GLY A 515 14.52 -34.26 -9.16
N ALA A 516 15.57 -33.42 -9.02
CA ALA A 516 16.60 -33.31 -10.06
C ALA A 516 17.29 -34.67 -10.29
N PRO A 517 17.71 -34.95 -11.53
CA PRO A 517 18.44 -36.17 -11.84
C PRO A 517 19.76 -36.20 -11.06
N ILE A 518 20.00 -37.28 -10.32
CA ILE A 518 21.25 -37.52 -9.59
C ILE A 518 22.09 -38.51 -10.36
N VAL A 519 23.29 -38.18 -10.69
CA VAL A 519 24.26 -39.12 -11.26
C VAL A 519 24.88 -39.92 -10.12
N LEU A 520 24.62 -41.23 -10.08
CA LEU A 520 25.18 -42.14 -9.09
C LEU A 520 26.65 -42.42 -9.39
N PRO A 521 27.44 -42.95 -8.41
CA PRO A 521 28.83 -43.28 -8.61
C PRO A 521 29.12 -44.31 -9.74
N ASP A 522 28.10 -45.10 -10.10
CA ASP A 522 28.15 -46.07 -11.21
C ASP A 522 27.86 -45.42 -12.56
N GLY A 523 27.60 -44.14 -12.62
CA GLY A 523 27.26 -43.38 -13.83
C GLY A 523 25.80 -43.50 -14.25
N THR A 524 24.93 -44.21 -13.49
CA THR A 524 23.48 -44.19 -13.73
C THR A 524 22.84 -42.94 -13.20
N THR A 525 21.73 -42.53 -13.84
CA THR A 525 20.99 -41.34 -13.43
C THR A 525 19.68 -41.73 -12.78
N THR A 526 19.41 -41.28 -11.59
CA THR A 526 18.09 -41.43 -10.98
C THR A 526 17.13 -40.43 -11.62
N GLN A 527 15.90 -40.86 -11.88
CA GLN A 527 14.80 -39.99 -12.27
C GLN A 527 13.76 -39.96 -11.16
N SER A 528 13.31 -38.78 -10.81
CA SER A 528 12.19 -38.58 -9.91
C SER A 528 11.08 -37.88 -10.68
N ASN A 529 9.82 -38.25 -10.40
CA ASN A 529 8.66 -37.54 -10.96
C ASN A 529 8.35 -36.22 -10.24
N ARG A 530 9.22 -35.78 -9.31
CA ARG A 530 8.96 -34.62 -8.48
C ARG A 530 9.54 -33.36 -9.07
N LEU A 531 8.82 -32.26 -8.86
CA LEU A 531 9.24 -30.92 -9.20
C LEU A 531 9.42 -30.13 -7.90
N GLY A 532 10.65 -30.18 -7.36
CA GLY A 532 10.96 -29.65 -6.05
C GLY A 532 10.36 -30.47 -4.88
N GLN A 533 10.56 -30.00 -3.65
CA GLN A 533 9.88 -30.56 -2.49
C GLN A 533 8.37 -30.31 -2.56
N SER A 534 7.98 -29.09 -2.91
CA SER A 534 6.62 -28.71 -3.25
C SER A 534 6.63 -27.68 -4.38
N SER A 535 5.62 -27.75 -5.23
CA SER A 535 5.46 -26.82 -6.34
C SER A 535 3.99 -26.47 -6.51
N ASP A 536 3.73 -25.22 -6.89
CA ASP A 536 2.43 -24.72 -7.32
C ASP A 536 2.60 -23.98 -8.64
N ILE A 537 1.98 -24.49 -9.70
CA ILE A 537 2.19 -24.01 -11.06
C ILE A 537 0.86 -23.91 -11.77
N TRP A 538 0.52 -22.72 -12.27
CA TRP A 538 -0.68 -22.49 -13.07
C TRP A 538 -0.59 -21.21 -13.91
N ARG A 539 -1.35 -21.17 -15.00
CA ARG A 539 -1.60 -19.97 -15.80
C ARG A 539 -3.08 -19.85 -16.12
N VAL A 540 -3.67 -18.69 -15.83
CA VAL A 540 -5.11 -18.49 -15.88
C VAL A 540 -5.45 -17.13 -16.50
N LYS A 541 -6.65 -17.06 -17.12
CA LYS A 541 -7.15 -15.84 -17.75
C LYS A 541 -8.52 -15.45 -17.19
N PRO A 542 -8.58 -15.02 -15.91
CA PRO A 542 -9.85 -14.59 -15.33
C PRO A 542 -10.39 -13.34 -16.03
N ARG A 543 -11.70 -13.14 -15.89
CA ARG A 543 -12.38 -11.94 -16.43
C ARG A 543 -13.12 -11.22 -15.32
N ARG A 544 -13.17 -9.92 -15.42
CA ARG A 544 -13.89 -9.09 -14.45
C ARG A 544 -14.56 -7.93 -15.18
N THR A 545 -15.82 -7.65 -14.82
CA THR A 545 -16.50 -6.44 -15.27
C THR A 545 -17.25 -5.79 -14.12
N ALA A 546 -17.41 -4.49 -14.19
CA ALA A 546 -18.21 -3.76 -13.24
C ALA A 546 -19.06 -2.70 -13.95
N PHE A 547 -20.25 -2.48 -13.44
CA PHE A 547 -21.11 -1.36 -13.83
C PHE A 547 -21.41 -0.54 -12.58
N PHE A 548 -21.32 0.75 -12.67
CA PHE A 548 -21.53 1.62 -11.53
C PHE A 548 -22.35 2.87 -11.90
N ALA A 549 -23.06 3.34 -10.92
CA ALA A 549 -23.75 4.63 -11.01
C ALA A 549 -23.75 5.30 -9.63
N THR A 550 -23.51 6.61 -9.62
CA THR A 550 -23.57 7.46 -8.45
C THR A 550 -24.41 8.68 -8.76
N ASN A 551 -25.31 9.02 -7.86
CA ASN A 551 -26.15 10.21 -7.94
C ASN A 551 -25.82 11.11 -6.74
N GLN A 552 -25.43 12.32 -7.01
CA GLN A 552 -25.29 13.36 -6.00
C GLN A 552 -26.49 14.27 -6.02
N PHE A 553 -27.10 14.42 -4.86
CA PHE A 553 -28.24 15.32 -4.64
C PHE A 553 -27.81 16.46 -3.73
N ARG A 554 -28.16 17.68 -4.12
CA ARG A 554 -27.98 18.89 -3.30
C ARG A 554 -29.33 19.52 -3.00
N TYR A 555 -29.68 19.57 -1.72
CA TYR A 555 -30.92 20.17 -1.29
C TYR A 555 -30.75 20.96 0.00
N ARG A 556 -30.88 22.28 -0.05
CA ARG A 556 -30.81 23.19 1.12
C ARG A 556 -29.53 22.97 1.97
N GLY A 557 -28.40 22.76 1.32
CA GLY A 557 -27.12 22.49 1.96
C GLY A 557 -26.87 21.01 2.30
N LEU A 558 -27.89 20.15 2.34
CA LEU A 558 -27.71 18.71 2.40
C LEU A 558 -27.09 18.21 1.09
N ILE A 559 -26.03 17.44 1.18
CA ILE A 559 -25.46 16.73 0.05
C ILE A 559 -25.57 15.23 0.34
N ALA A 560 -26.16 14.50 -0.59
CA ALA A 560 -26.29 13.06 -0.49
C ALA A 560 -25.79 12.40 -1.76
N ASN A 561 -24.81 11.51 -1.62
CA ASN A 561 -24.28 10.66 -2.69
C ASN A 561 -24.87 9.26 -2.51
N VAL A 562 -25.68 8.83 -3.45
CA VAL A 562 -26.27 7.48 -3.48
C VAL A 562 -25.72 6.76 -4.69
N GLY A 563 -25.02 5.66 -4.46
CA GLY A 563 -24.38 4.90 -5.52
C GLY A 563 -24.56 3.40 -5.38
N ALA A 564 -24.32 2.71 -6.47
CA ALA A 564 -24.24 1.27 -6.48
C ALA A 564 -23.22 0.81 -7.52
N ARG A 565 -22.55 -0.30 -7.23
CA ARG A 565 -21.63 -0.96 -8.14
C ARG A 565 -22.00 -2.44 -8.23
N LEU A 566 -22.21 -2.90 -9.44
CA LEU A 566 -22.40 -4.31 -9.76
C LEU A 566 -21.06 -4.86 -10.27
N GLU A 567 -20.43 -5.72 -9.48
CA GLU A 567 -19.23 -6.45 -9.87
C GLU A 567 -19.60 -7.81 -10.40
N THR A 568 -18.95 -8.23 -11.48
CA THR A 568 -19.06 -9.58 -12.01
C THR A 568 -17.66 -10.13 -12.31
N TRP A 569 -17.47 -11.43 -12.07
CA TRP A 569 -16.17 -12.09 -12.31
C TRP A 569 -16.36 -13.54 -12.76
N ALA A 570 -15.38 -14.02 -13.52
CA ALA A 570 -15.27 -15.41 -13.96
C ALA A 570 -13.85 -15.91 -13.66
N ALA A 571 -13.75 -17.12 -13.11
CA ALA A 571 -12.47 -17.75 -12.83
C ALA A 571 -11.67 -18.08 -14.11
N GLY A 572 -12.35 -18.18 -15.27
CA GLY A 572 -11.75 -18.40 -16.57
C GLY A 572 -11.87 -19.82 -17.07
N ALA A 573 -11.62 -20.01 -18.36
CA ALA A 573 -11.78 -21.29 -19.05
C ALA A 573 -10.99 -22.43 -18.40
N TYR A 574 -9.80 -22.16 -17.86
CA TYR A 574 -9.00 -23.15 -17.14
C TYR A 574 -9.78 -23.89 -16.05
N VAL A 575 -10.52 -23.16 -15.22
CA VAL A 575 -11.36 -23.76 -14.17
C VAL A 575 -12.59 -24.43 -14.77
N ASP A 576 -13.26 -23.77 -15.72
CA ASP A 576 -14.46 -24.31 -16.36
C ASP A 576 -14.17 -25.64 -17.02
N ASP A 577 -13.04 -25.79 -17.73
CA ASP A 577 -12.59 -27.01 -18.38
C ASP A 577 -12.30 -28.13 -17.36
N LEU A 578 -11.63 -27.82 -16.23
CA LEU A 578 -11.37 -28.79 -15.17
C LEU A 578 -12.67 -29.29 -14.50
N VAL A 579 -13.64 -28.39 -14.31
CA VAL A 579 -14.96 -28.76 -13.76
C VAL A 579 -15.76 -29.59 -14.72
N GLU A 580 -15.73 -29.28 -16.01
CA GLU A 580 -16.44 -30.07 -17.06
C GLU A 580 -15.81 -31.45 -17.29
N GLN A 581 -14.50 -31.57 -17.19
CA GLN A 581 -13.75 -32.84 -17.32
C GLN A 581 -13.80 -33.70 -16.05
N GLU A 582 -14.48 -33.23 -15.01
CA GLU A 582 -14.56 -33.93 -13.71
C GLU A 582 -13.17 -34.25 -13.14
N ALA A 583 -12.25 -33.26 -13.22
CA ALA A 583 -10.90 -33.46 -12.73
C ALA A 583 -10.90 -33.95 -11.27
N PHE A 584 -10.19 -35.02 -10.96
CA PHE A 584 -10.16 -35.62 -9.63
C PHE A 584 -9.59 -34.69 -8.56
N THR A 585 -8.85 -33.65 -8.97
CA THR A 585 -8.31 -32.60 -8.11
C THR A 585 -9.38 -31.68 -7.53
N ILE A 586 -10.59 -31.68 -8.12
CA ILE A 586 -11.73 -30.89 -7.64
C ILE A 586 -12.75 -31.82 -7.00
N PRO A 587 -12.89 -31.83 -5.66
CA PRO A 587 -13.89 -32.65 -4.98
C PRO A 587 -15.31 -32.43 -5.53
N GLU A 588 -16.11 -33.49 -5.60
CA GLU A 588 -17.46 -33.44 -6.19
C GLU A 588 -18.35 -32.37 -5.55
N ALA A 589 -18.32 -32.24 -4.23
CA ALA A 589 -19.10 -31.21 -3.54
C ALA A 589 -18.70 -29.78 -3.95
N LEU A 590 -17.39 -29.56 -4.17
CA LEU A 590 -16.87 -28.28 -4.64
C LEU A 590 -17.28 -28.02 -6.10
N ARG A 591 -17.21 -29.04 -6.94
CA ARG A 591 -17.63 -28.97 -8.33
C ARG A 591 -19.12 -28.64 -8.47
N GLN A 592 -19.99 -29.31 -7.72
CA GLN A 592 -21.41 -29.00 -7.71
C GLN A 592 -21.70 -27.59 -7.19
N GLY A 593 -21.07 -27.20 -6.07
CA GLY A 593 -21.22 -25.84 -5.56
C GLY A 593 -20.79 -24.77 -6.58
N TYR A 594 -19.70 -25.01 -7.33
CA TYR A 594 -19.28 -24.09 -8.39
C TYR A 594 -20.32 -23.99 -9.52
N LEU A 595 -20.90 -25.13 -9.93
CA LEU A 595 -21.92 -25.17 -10.98
C LEU A 595 -23.22 -24.45 -10.55
N ASP A 596 -23.60 -24.61 -9.29
CA ASP A 596 -24.82 -24.02 -8.73
C ASP A 596 -24.70 -22.51 -8.51
N ASP A 597 -23.52 -22.04 -8.07
CA ASP A 597 -23.25 -20.65 -7.73
C ASP A 597 -22.87 -19.77 -8.93
N THR A 598 -22.64 -20.38 -10.10
CA THR A 598 -22.18 -19.67 -11.29
C THR A 598 -23.19 -19.76 -12.43
N THR A 599 -23.27 -18.69 -13.25
CA THR A 599 -24.15 -18.63 -14.43
C THR A 599 -23.33 -18.65 -15.71
N PRO A 600 -23.57 -19.59 -16.65
CA PRO A 600 -22.86 -19.62 -17.92
C PRO A 600 -23.27 -18.44 -18.81
N PHE A 601 -22.28 -17.67 -19.28
CA PHE A 601 -22.48 -16.55 -20.20
C PHE A 601 -21.21 -16.30 -21.04
N LEU A 602 -21.36 -16.16 -22.35
CA LEU A 602 -20.26 -15.94 -23.31
C LEU A 602 -19.11 -16.94 -23.18
N GLY A 603 -19.42 -18.23 -22.97
CA GLY A 603 -18.43 -19.30 -22.89
C GLY A 603 -17.63 -19.35 -21.58
N LEU A 604 -18.02 -18.61 -20.57
CA LEU A 604 -17.45 -18.63 -19.22
C LEU A 604 -18.57 -18.70 -18.17
N ARG A 605 -18.23 -19.12 -16.97
CA ARG A 605 -19.14 -19.15 -15.83
C ARG A 605 -18.87 -17.96 -14.91
N TRP A 606 -19.92 -17.18 -14.62
CA TRP A 606 -19.85 -15.88 -13.95
C TRP A 606 -20.54 -15.89 -12.60
N LYS A 607 -19.96 -15.16 -11.66
CA LYS A 607 -20.58 -14.71 -10.41
C LYS A 607 -20.82 -13.19 -10.45
N ALA A 608 -21.74 -12.71 -9.62
CA ALA A 608 -22.06 -11.28 -9.54
C ALA A 608 -22.36 -10.85 -8.10
N ARG A 609 -22.03 -9.59 -7.77
CA ARG A 609 -22.32 -8.96 -6.48
C ARG A 609 -22.68 -7.49 -6.62
N LEU A 610 -23.74 -7.06 -5.95
CA LEU A 610 -24.17 -5.65 -5.87
C LEU A 610 -23.62 -5.02 -4.58
N LEU A 611 -22.99 -3.86 -4.70
CA LEU A 611 -22.34 -3.10 -3.64
C LEU A 611 -22.99 -1.72 -3.52
N PRO A 612 -23.94 -1.51 -2.60
CA PRO A 612 -24.59 -0.21 -2.37
C PRO A 612 -23.68 0.72 -1.57
N LYS A 613 -23.82 2.04 -1.82
CA LYS A 613 -23.10 3.10 -1.11
C LYS A 613 -24.02 4.30 -0.87
N LEU A 614 -23.87 4.90 0.30
CA LEU A 614 -24.59 6.09 0.72
C LEU A 614 -23.67 6.99 1.53
N ASN A 615 -23.43 8.19 1.05
CA ASN A 615 -22.70 9.22 1.79
C ASN A 615 -23.58 10.46 1.91
N VAL A 616 -23.68 11.01 3.10
CA VAL A 616 -24.50 12.19 3.39
C VAL A 616 -23.68 13.21 4.15
N SER A 617 -23.66 14.43 3.67
CA SER A 617 -23.05 15.58 4.35
C SER A 617 -24.12 16.60 4.68
N PHE A 618 -24.16 17.03 5.93
CA PHE A 618 -25.16 17.98 6.43
C PHE A 618 -24.46 19.15 7.16
N PRO A 619 -24.44 20.35 6.58
CA PRO A 619 -23.93 21.52 7.26
C PRO A 619 -24.85 21.93 8.40
N VAL A 620 -24.38 21.79 9.64
CA VAL A 620 -25.09 22.21 10.86
C VAL A 620 -24.96 23.73 11.04
N ARG A 621 -23.81 24.27 10.69
CA ARG A 621 -23.47 25.70 10.66
C ARG A 621 -22.54 25.97 9.48
N GLU A 622 -22.29 27.22 9.18
CA GLU A 622 -21.37 27.63 8.09
C GLU A 622 -19.95 27.02 8.23
N ASN A 623 -19.49 26.83 9.47
CA ASN A 623 -18.19 26.28 9.81
C ASN A 623 -18.26 24.86 10.41
N GLN A 624 -19.39 24.17 10.33
CA GLN A 624 -19.59 22.86 10.97
C GLN A 624 -20.42 21.93 10.10
N VAL A 625 -19.86 20.77 9.81
CA VAL A 625 -20.47 19.74 8.97
C VAL A 625 -20.54 18.42 9.71
N LEU A 626 -21.71 17.85 9.78
CA LEU A 626 -21.94 16.45 10.18
C LEU A 626 -22.02 15.61 8.91
N PHE A 627 -21.32 14.49 8.88
CA PHE A 627 -21.42 13.56 7.76
C PHE A 627 -21.61 12.13 8.24
N PHE A 628 -22.28 11.36 7.40
CA PHE A 628 -22.52 9.93 7.59
C PHE A 628 -22.18 9.19 6.29
N SER A 629 -21.47 8.08 6.41
CA SER A 629 -21.11 7.21 5.30
C SER A 629 -21.49 5.76 5.61
N TYR A 630 -22.07 5.10 4.63
CA TYR A 630 -22.37 3.68 4.64
C TYR A 630 -22.00 3.08 3.28
N GLY A 631 -21.32 1.94 3.29
CA GLY A 631 -20.96 1.31 2.02
C GLY A 631 -20.56 -0.14 2.18
N HIS A 632 -20.83 -0.89 1.11
CA HIS A 632 -20.31 -2.23 0.90
C HIS A 632 -19.10 -2.14 -0.02
N SER A 633 -18.05 -2.83 0.34
CA SER A 633 -16.89 -3.05 -0.53
C SER A 633 -16.52 -4.53 -0.55
N MET A 634 -15.84 -4.95 -1.58
CA MET A 634 -15.40 -6.32 -1.73
C MET A 634 -13.97 -6.41 -2.22
N ARG A 635 -13.33 -7.52 -1.91
CA ARG A 635 -12.03 -7.93 -2.45
C ARG A 635 -12.12 -9.36 -2.98
N LEU A 636 -11.68 -9.56 -4.21
CA LEU A 636 -11.59 -10.91 -4.77
C LEU A 636 -10.57 -11.75 -3.99
N PRO A 637 -10.78 -13.06 -3.89
CA PRO A 637 -9.80 -13.98 -3.32
C PRO A 637 -8.45 -13.84 -4.01
N HIS A 638 -7.36 -14.02 -3.26
CA HIS A 638 -6.05 -14.11 -3.88
C HIS A 638 -6.03 -15.28 -4.88
N PRO A 639 -5.46 -15.11 -6.07
CA PRO A 639 -5.52 -16.15 -7.12
C PRO A 639 -4.98 -17.51 -6.68
N THR A 640 -3.95 -17.57 -5.83
CA THR A 640 -3.46 -18.85 -5.28
C THR A 640 -4.53 -19.61 -4.50
N TYR A 641 -5.47 -18.92 -3.84
CA TYR A 641 -6.56 -19.59 -3.11
C TYR A 641 -7.62 -20.18 -4.04
N VAL A 642 -7.67 -19.69 -5.28
CA VAL A 642 -8.62 -20.13 -6.30
C VAL A 642 -8.03 -21.26 -7.15
N TYR A 643 -6.74 -21.14 -7.53
CA TYR A 643 -6.14 -21.96 -8.59
C TYR A 643 -5.08 -22.96 -8.12
N ALA A 644 -4.56 -22.83 -6.89
CA ALA A 644 -3.47 -23.65 -6.40
C ALA A 644 -3.78 -25.15 -6.54
N ASN A 645 -2.81 -25.88 -7.09
CA ASN A 645 -2.82 -27.36 -7.14
C ASN A 645 -4.08 -28.00 -7.78
N LEU A 646 -4.78 -27.26 -8.65
CA LEU A 646 -5.95 -27.79 -9.35
C LEU A 646 -5.57 -28.63 -10.58
N ASP A 647 -4.38 -28.44 -11.16
CA ASP A 647 -3.93 -29.20 -12.32
C ASP A 647 -3.53 -30.61 -11.92
N PRO A 648 -4.19 -31.65 -12.46
CA PRO A 648 -3.88 -33.04 -12.14
C PRO A 648 -2.42 -33.43 -12.43
N PHE A 649 -1.83 -32.83 -13.46
CA PHE A 649 -0.45 -33.13 -13.87
C PHE A 649 0.58 -32.65 -12.84
N TYR A 650 0.37 -31.47 -12.26
CA TYR A 650 1.28 -30.92 -11.25
C TYR A 650 1.00 -31.46 -9.85
N GLN A 651 -0.25 -31.77 -9.52
CA GLN A 651 -0.63 -32.30 -8.23
C GLN A 651 0.10 -33.59 -7.84
N ASP A 652 0.28 -34.50 -8.80
CA ASP A 652 1.00 -35.75 -8.56
C ASP A 652 2.51 -35.58 -8.35
N ARG A 653 3.04 -34.44 -8.77
CA ARG A 653 4.48 -34.11 -8.72
C ARG A 653 4.87 -33.23 -7.53
N SER A 654 3.91 -32.86 -6.70
CA SER A 654 4.08 -31.91 -5.60
C SER A 654 3.59 -32.49 -4.26
N PHE A 655 4.28 -32.12 -3.19
CA PHE A 655 3.79 -32.32 -1.81
C PHE A 655 3.03 -31.11 -1.28
N PHE A 656 2.67 -30.19 -2.14
CA PHE A 656 1.90 -29.03 -1.73
C PHE A 656 0.55 -29.47 -1.15
N SER A 657 0.26 -29.05 0.09
CA SER A 657 -0.90 -29.53 0.84
C SER A 657 -2.17 -28.75 0.52
N ASP A 658 -2.03 -27.51 0.04
CA ASP A 658 -3.16 -26.63 -0.21
C ASP A 658 -3.88 -27.00 -1.50
N LEU A 659 -5.19 -26.90 -1.47
CA LEU A 659 -6.06 -27.07 -2.62
C LEU A 659 -6.83 -25.77 -2.88
N GLY A 660 -6.74 -25.26 -4.10
CA GLY A 660 -7.48 -24.09 -4.54
C GLY A 660 -8.99 -24.37 -4.56
N ASN A 661 -9.76 -23.33 -4.31
CA ASN A 661 -11.21 -23.39 -4.35
C ASN A 661 -11.77 -22.39 -5.37
N PRO A 662 -12.14 -22.82 -6.58
CA PRO A 662 -12.71 -21.93 -7.58
C PRO A 662 -14.09 -21.37 -7.20
N ASN A 663 -14.75 -21.94 -6.18
CA ASN A 663 -16.05 -21.48 -5.71
C ASN A 663 -15.97 -20.40 -4.60
N LEU A 664 -14.78 -19.93 -4.25
CA LEU A 664 -14.65 -18.86 -3.27
C LEU A 664 -15.45 -17.61 -3.65
N ASN A 665 -16.06 -17.02 -2.64
CA ASN A 665 -16.70 -15.72 -2.73
C ASN A 665 -15.72 -14.61 -2.34
N PRO A 666 -15.94 -13.36 -2.79
CA PRO A 666 -15.17 -12.24 -2.35
C PRO A 666 -15.31 -12.01 -0.85
N GLU A 667 -14.25 -11.55 -0.20
CA GLU A 667 -14.30 -10.99 1.13
C GLU A 667 -15.08 -9.67 1.10
N ILE A 668 -16.01 -9.49 2.03
CA ILE A 668 -16.92 -8.34 2.09
C ILE A 668 -16.62 -7.49 3.31
N ASP A 669 -16.62 -6.17 3.13
CA ASP A 669 -16.58 -5.20 4.20
C ASP A 669 -17.81 -4.30 4.15
N ILE A 670 -18.51 -4.18 5.27
CA ILE A 670 -19.62 -3.26 5.49
C ILE A 670 -19.15 -2.19 6.47
N ALA A 671 -18.96 -1.00 5.95
CA ALA A 671 -18.42 0.12 6.70
C ALA A 671 -19.50 1.16 7.04
N TYR A 672 -19.45 1.65 8.27
CA TYR A 672 -20.26 2.76 8.79
C TYR A 672 -19.34 3.82 9.34
N GLU A 673 -19.62 5.07 9.05
CA GLU A 673 -18.87 6.21 9.54
C GLU A 673 -19.81 7.35 9.90
N LEU A 674 -19.54 7.99 11.03
CA LEU A 674 -20.16 9.22 11.48
C LEU A 674 -19.09 10.21 11.87
N GLY A 675 -19.08 11.37 11.27
CA GLY A 675 -18.04 12.35 11.54
C GLY A 675 -18.55 13.77 11.66
N LEU A 676 -17.79 14.58 12.37
CA LEU A 676 -18.01 16.01 12.56
C LEU A 676 -16.75 16.75 12.12
N ARG A 677 -16.87 17.63 11.15
CA ARG A 677 -15.83 18.62 10.79
C ARG A 677 -16.23 19.97 11.31
N ASN A 678 -15.32 20.60 12.04
CA ASN A 678 -15.58 21.89 12.66
C ASN A 678 -14.37 22.81 12.46
N GLN A 679 -14.55 23.88 11.72
CA GLN A 679 -13.59 24.97 11.67
C GLN A 679 -13.81 25.86 12.89
N LEU A 680 -12.90 25.76 13.88
CA LEU A 680 -13.00 26.46 15.16
C LEU A 680 -12.72 27.95 15.01
N THR A 681 -11.67 28.28 14.24
CA THR A 681 -11.30 29.63 13.85
C THR A 681 -10.91 29.63 12.37
N LYS A 682 -10.55 30.80 11.82
CA LYS A 682 -10.01 30.86 10.46
C LYS A 682 -8.73 30.04 10.28
N ASP A 683 -8.00 29.80 11.35
CA ASP A 683 -6.69 29.14 11.38
C ASP A 683 -6.73 27.71 11.94
N ASP A 684 -7.86 27.28 12.48
CA ASP A 684 -7.98 25.99 13.17
C ASP A 684 -9.18 25.16 12.68
N ALA A 685 -8.94 23.88 12.45
CA ALA A 685 -9.99 22.91 12.18
C ALA A 685 -9.83 21.65 13.03
N LEU A 686 -10.94 21.11 13.47
CA LEU A 686 -11.03 19.86 14.22
C LEU A 686 -11.98 18.92 13.50
N ASN A 687 -11.50 17.72 13.17
CA ASN A 687 -12.30 16.64 12.62
C ASN A 687 -12.34 15.50 13.65
N VAL A 688 -13.54 14.99 13.91
CA VAL A 688 -13.76 13.82 14.77
C VAL A 688 -14.59 12.83 13.99
N THR A 689 -14.12 11.59 13.90
CA THR A 689 -14.78 10.53 13.15
C THR A 689 -14.87 9.28 13.99
N ALA A 690 -16.06 8.70 14.09
CA ALA A 690 -16.28 7.37 14.62
C ALA A 690 -16.60 6.43 13.47
N PHE A 691 -15.99 5.25 13.47
CA PHE A 691 -16.21 4.27 12.43
C PHE A 691 -16.40 2.87 12.98
N TRP A 692 -17.14 2.07 12.22
CA TRP A 692 -17.40 0.67 12.48
C TRP A 692 -17.34 -0.08 11.16
N ARG A 693 -16.67 -1.23 11.16
CA ARG A 693 -16.52 -2.10 10.01
C ARG A 693 -16.78 -3.54 10.42
N ASP A 694 -17.68 -4.18 9.71
CA ASP A 694 -17.95 -5.61 9.83
C ASP A 694 -17.48 -6.30 8.55
N LYS A 695 -16.57 -7.24 8.69
CA LYS A 695 -15.92 -7.97 7.60
C LYS A 695 -16.38 -9.41 7.63
N PHE A 696 -16.86 -9.88 6.48
CA PHE A 696 -17.45 -11.21 6.32
C PHE A 696 -16.81 -11.96 5.17
N ASP A 697 -17.06 -13.25 5.13
CA ASP A 697 -16.58 -14.15 4.08
C ASP A 697 -15.04 -14.17 4.01
N PHE A 698 -14.37 -13.90 5.12
CA PHE A 698 -12.92 -14.02 5.16
C PHE A 698 -12.49 -15.46 4.88
N ILE A 699 -11.40 -15.59 4.14
CA ILE A 699 -10.90 -16.87 3.71
C ILE A 699 -10.13 -17.52 4.84
N THR A 700 -10.48 -18.75 5.15
CA THR A 700 -9.84 -19.64 6.11
C THR A 700 -9.59 -21.01 5.46
N VAL A 701 -9.27 -22.02 6.23
CA VAL A 701 -8.93 -23.37 5.77
C VAL A 701 -9.83 -24.40 6.43
N ALA A 702 -10.25 -25.38 5.64
CA ALA A 702 -10.91 -26.60 6.10
C ALA A 702 -10.18 -27.84 5.57
N SER A 703 -10.22 -28.93 6.29
CA SER A 703 -9.70 -30.21 5.81
C SER A 703 -10.69 -30.87 4.84
N VAL A 704 -10.19 -31.34 3.71
CA VAL A 704 -10.97 -32.11 2.73
C VAL A 704 -10.19 -33.36 2.32
N THR A 705 -10.89 -34.47 2.19
CA THR A 705 -10.31 -35.73 1.67
C THR A 705 -10.48 -35.76 0.17
N VAL A 706 -9.37 -35.93 -0.56
CA VAL A 706 -9.35 -36.09 -2.02
C VAL A 706 -8.80 -37.47 -2.32
N ALA A 707 -9.53 -38.24 -3.17
CA ALA A 707 -9.08 -39.52 -3.66
C ALA A 707 -8.44 -39.37 -5.04
N ASP A 708 -7.23 -39.89 -5.21
CA ASP A 708 -6.57 -39.96 -6.51
C ASP A 708 -7.23 -41.01 -7.44
N PRO A 709 -6.89 -41.09 -8.75
CA PRO A 709 -7.44 -42.09 -9.67
C PRO A 709 -7.17 -43.53 -9.28
N THR A 710 -6.21 -43.77 -8.37
CA THR A 710 -5.90 -45.12 -7.84
C THR A 710 -6.75 -45.47 -6.62
N GLY A 711 -7.59 -44.55 -6.13
CA GLY A 711 -8.40 -44.68 -4.93
C GLY A 711 -7.65 -44.40 -3.61
N ARG A 712 -6.43 -43.81 -3.67
CA ARG A 712 -5.71 -43.43 -2.49
C ARG A 712 -6.27 -42.10 -1.99
N GLU A 713 -6.73 -42.08 -0.76
CA GLU A 713 -7.23 -40.90 -0.09
C GLU A 713 -6.09 -40.07 0.54
N THR A 714 -6.13 -38.77 0.33
CA THR A 714 -5.22 -37.79 0.95
C THR A 714 -6.01 -36.62 1.51
N ASN A 715 -5.68 -36.20 2.73
CA ASN A 715 -6.27 -34.99 3.31
C ASN A 715 -5.54 -33.76 2.75
N ARG A 716 -6.30 -32.81 2.26
CA ARG A 716 -5.84 -31.53 1.73
C ARG A 716 -6.44 -30.37 2.51
N ALA A 717 -5.73 -29.26 2.54
CA ALA A 717 -6.19 -28.01 3.10
C ALA A 717 -6.95 -27.22 2.03
N LEU A 718 -8.26 -27.16 2.13
CA LEU A 718 -9.14 -26.44 1.20
C LEU A 718 -9.43 -25.04 1.72
N ARG A 719 -9.24 -24.03 0.89
CA ARG A 719 -9.63 -22.66 1.21
C ARG A 719 -11.15 -22.50 1.15
N VAL A 720 -11.73 -21.88 2.20
CA VAL A 720 -13.18 -21.68 2.34
C VAL A 720 -13.49 -20.30 2.89
N ASN A 721 -14.68 -19.78 2.59
CA ASN A 721 -15.19 -18.57 3.27
C ASN A 721 -15.81 -18.98 4.61
N GLY A 722 -15.25 -18.57 5.71
CA GLY A 722 -15.72 -19.01 7.04
C GLY A 722 -15.25 -18.15 8.21
N ASP A 723 -14.48 -17.09 7.94
CA ASP A 723 -13.94 -16.23 8.98
C ASP A 723 -14.55 -14.82 8.92
N PHE A 724 -14.42 -14.07 10.01
CA PHE A 724 -14.86 -12.69 10.10
C PHE A 724 -13.89 -11.84 10.90
N ALA A 725 -13.96 -10.53 10.69
CA ALA A 725 -13.27 -9.57 11.53
C ALA A 725 -14.16 -8.34 11.79
N ARG A 726 -13.88 -7.61 12.86
CA ARG A 726 -14.54 -6.36 13.23
C ARG A 726 -13.53 -5.32 13.58
N VAL A 727 -13.76 -4.12 13.10
CA VAL A 727 -12.93 -2.97 13.48
C VAL A 727 -13.83 -1.83 13.94
N ARG A 728 -13.47 -1.23 15.07
CA ARG A 728 -14.19 -0.10 15.64
C ARG A 728 -13.19 0.93 16.10
N GLY A 729 -13.45 2.19 15.81
CA GLY A 729 -12.51 3.21 16.21
C GLY A 729 -13.06 4.62 16.19
N ILE A 730 -12.26 5.51 16.76
CA ILE A 730 -12.47 6.96 16.77
C ILE A 730 -11.17 7.59 16.30
N GLU A 731 -11.29 8.52 15.36
CA GLU A 731 -10.20 9.34 14.85
C GLU A 731 -10.43 10.80 15.20
N LEU A 732 -9.36 11.48 15.54
CA LEU A 732 -9.32 12.91 15.78
C LEU A 732 -8.21 13.50 14.93
N SER A 733 -8.50 14.54 14.17
CA SER A 733 -7.50 15.31 13.41
C SER A 733 -7.70 16.77 13.70
N TYR A 734 -6.67 17.41 14.25
CA TYR A 734 -6.60 18.84 14.46
C TYR A 734 -5.59 19.45 13.51
N LEU A 735 -6.02 20.45 12.75
CA LEU A 735 -5.20 21.18 11.78
C LEU A 735 -5.07 22.63 12.26
N LYS A 736 -3.84 23.14 12.28
CA LYS A 736 -3.49 24.54 12.56
C LYS A 736 -2.74 25.13 11.38
N ARG A 737 -3.20 26.28 10.88
CA ARG A 737 -2.51 27.06 9.87
C ARG A 737 -2.43 28.51 10.32
N VAL A 738 -1.22 29.02 10.57
CA VAL A 738 -1.01 30.40 10.94
C VAL A 738 -0.34 31.11 9.77
N SER A 739 -1.15 31.74 8.93
CA SER A 739 -0.67 32.34 7.68
C SER A 739 0.15 31.33 6.86
N ASP A 740 1.08 31.81 6.04
CA ASP A 740 1.91 30.95 5.20
C ASP A 740 3.16 30.40 5.91
N TRP A 741 3.44 30.83 7.13
CA TRP A 741 4.70 30.52 7.80
C TRP A 741 4.65 29.34 8.77
N LEU A 742 3.46 28.93 9.25
CA LEU A 742 3.31 27.80 10.16
C LEU A 742 2.11 26.95 9.79
N ARG A 743 2.35 25.69 9.56
CA ARG A 743 1.32 24.65 9.41
C ARG A 743 1.60 23.53 10.38
N GLY A 744 0.59 23.10 11.11
CA GLY A 744 0.70 21.99 12.05
C GLY A 744 -0.51 21.07 11.95
N GLN A 745 -0.30 19.79 12.12
CA GLN A 745 -1.34 18.79 12.18
C GLN A 745 -1.08 17.84 13.34
N VAL A 746 -2.12 17.53 14.11
CA VAL A 746 -2.10 16.46 15.09
C VAL A 746 -3.22 15.50 14.76
N SER A 747 -2.90 14.23 14.61
CA SER A 747 -3.88 13.17 14.42
C SER A 747 -3.73 12.10 15.49
N ALA A 748 -4.86 11.63 15.99
CA ALA A 748 -4.91 10.53 16.94
C ALA A 748 -6.00 9.55 16.49
N SER A 749 -5.68 8.28 16.47
CA SER A 749 -6.64 7.21 16.24
C SER A 749 -6.60 6.23 17.39
N TYR A 750 -7.79 5.87 17.87
CA TYR A 750 -7.98 4.76 18.77
C TYR A 750 -8.91 3.76 18.11
N SER A 751 -8.41 2.56 17.86
CA SER A 751 -9.20 1.51 17.22
C SER A 751 -8.90 0.14 17.83
N ARG A 752 -9.83 -0.78 17.66
CA ARG A 752 -9.65 -2.19 17.98
C ARG A 752 -10.07 -3.02 16.77
N ALA A 753 -9.14 -3.87 16.36
CA ALA A 753 -9.37 -4.89 15.34
C ALA A 753 -9.41 -6.27 16.03
N SER A 754 -10.51 -6.98 15.87
CA SER A 754 -10.72 -8.33 16.42
C SER A 754 -11.32 -9.25 15.36
N GLY A 755 -11.08 -10.54 15.48
CA GLY A 755 -11.58 -11.55 14.54
C GLY A 755 -11.20 -12.95 14.97
N LEU A 756 -11.47 -13.94 14.12
CA LEU A 756 -11.08 -15.33 14.40
C LEU A 756 -9.62 -15.57 14.03
N SER A 757 -9.15 -15.05 12.89
CA SER A 757 -7.79 -15.30 12.39
C SER A 757 -7.09 -14.02 12.01
N SER A 758 -5.82 -13.90 12.38
CA SER A 758 -4.96 -12.80 11.94
C SER A 758 -4.54 -12.95 10.48
N THR A 759 -4.28 -14.18 10.05
CA THR A 759 -3.93 -14.51 8.67
C THR A 759 -4.84 -15.60 8.13
N ASN A 760 -4.92 -15.74 6.82
CA ASN A 760 -5.67 -16.81 6.18
C ASN A 760 -5.05 -18.20 6.40
N ASN A 761 -3.87 -18.25 7.02
CA ASN A 761 -3.12 -19.47 7.30
C ASN A 761 -3.12 -19.84 8.79
N ASP A 762 -3.68 -19.02 9.67
CA ASP A 762 -3.74 -19.36 11.10
C ASP A 762 -4.48 -20.69 11.29
N ALA A 763 -5.62 -20.85 10.64
CA ALA A 763 -6.37 -22.10 10.64
C ALA A 763 -5.63 -23.28 9.98
N LEU A 764 -4.78 -23.01 8.98
CA LEU A 764 -3.95 -24.04 8.36
C LEU A 764 -2.89 -24.56 9.34
N GLN A 765 -2.25 -23.66 10.10
CA GLN A 765 -1.29 -24.07 11.12
C GLN A 765 -1.96 -24.89 12.20
N ASP A 766 -3.14 -24.47 12.69
CA ASP A 766 -3.91 -25.23 13.66
C ASP A 766 -4.29 -26.62 13.10
N LEU A 767 -4.73 -26.69 11.85
CA LEU A 767 -5.07 -27.94 11.19
C LEU A 767 -3.87 -28.89 11.06
N LEU A 768 -2.72 -28.37 10.67
CA LEU A 768 -1.49 -29.18 10.48
C LEU A 768 -0.88 -29.63 11.80
N GLN A 769 -0.99 -28.82 12.86
CA GLN A 769 -0.41 -29.11 14.17
C GLN A 769 -1.32 -29.97 15.03
N ASN A 770 -2.62 -29.65 15.04
CA ASN A 770 -3.58 -30.25 15.98
C ASN A 770 -4.60 -31.18 15.30
N GLY A 771 -4.61 -31.24 13.98
CA GLY A 771 -5.59 -32.03 13.20
C GLY A 771 -7.01 -31.48 13.25
N ASN A 772 -7.22 -30.31 13.88
CA ASN A 772 -8.52 -29.66 14.02
C ASN A 772 -8.36 -28.14 13.95
N VAL A 773 -9.40 -27.41 13.53
CA VAL A 773 -9.42 -25.94 13.51
C VAL A 773 -10.22 -25.46 14.72
N ASP A 774 -9.54 -24.97 15.72
CA ASP A 774 -10.14 -24.55 17.01
C ASP A 774 -10.35 -23.02 17.10
N ASN A 775 -10.54 -22.35 15.94
CA ASN A 775 -10.74 -20.89 15.86
C ASN A 775 -12.22 -20.50 16.08
N THR A 776 -12.73 -20.70 17.29
CA THR A 776 -14.13 -20.33 17.62
C THR A 776 -14.24 -19.02 18.42
N PHE A 777 -13.11 -18.45 18.86
CA PHE A 777 -13.09 -17.27 19.73
C PHE A 777 -12.63 -16.02 18.97
N GLU A 778 -13.37 -14.91 19.16
CA GLU A 778 -12.97 -13.59 18.69
C GLU A 778 -11.83 -13.05 19.55
N THR A 779 -10.65 -12.87 18.97
CA THR A 779 -9.43 -12.35 19.64
C THR A 779 -8.93 -11.09 18.96
N PRO A 780 -8.09 -10.28 19.65
CA PRO A 780 -7.37 -9.20 18.95
C PRO A 780 -6.54 -9.74 17.79
N LEU A 781 -6.43 -8.97 16.72
CA LEU A 781 -5.64 -9.36 15.54
C LEU A 781 -4.17 -8.95 15.73
N ALA A 782 -3.23 -9.70 15.13
CA ALA A 782 -1.79 -9.50 15.30
C ALA A 782 -1.31 -8.08 14.93
N TRP A 783 -1.98 -7.45 13.95
CA TRP A 783 -1.67 -6.08 13.50
C TRP A 783 -2.43 -4.99 14.26
N ASP A 784 -3.28 -5.35 15.25
CA ASP A 784 -4.02 -4.37 16.05
C ASP A 784 -3.06 -3.42 16.79
N ARG A 785 -3.20 -2.15 16.53
CA ARG A 785 -2.46 -1.04 17.17
C ARG A 785 -3.48 -0.08 17.76
N PRO A 786 -3.93 -0.30 19.00
CA PRO A 786 -5.05 0.46 19.56
C PRO A 786 -4.88 1.97 19.52
N LEU A 787 -3.70 2.48 19.78
CA LEU A 787 -3.43 3.91 19.80
C LEU A 787 -2.32 4.27 18.82
N ASP A 788 -2.60 5.22 17.92
CA ASP A 788 -1.63 5.83 17.01
C ASP A 788 -1.81 7.35 17.05
N VAL A 789 -0.78 8.08 17.46
CA VAL A 789 -0.79 9.53 17.56
C VAL A 789 0.37 10.08 16.74
N LYS A 790 0.08 11.02 15.87
CA LYS A 790 1.06 11.69 15.01
C LYS A 790 0.91 13.18 15.12
N ALA A 791 2.04 13.87 15.18
CA ALA A 791 2.06 15.31 15.11
C ALA A 791 3.13 15.75 14.12
N SER A 792 2.76 16.63 13.20
CA SER A 792 3.69 17.22 12.25
C SER A 792 3.57 18.74 12.24
N THR A 793 4.68 19.43 12.02
CA THR A 793 4.73 20.88 11.93
C THR A 793 5.70 21.30 10.84
N THR A 794 5.27 22.19 9.97
CA THR A 794 6.11 22.87 8.97
C THR A 794 6.21 24.33 9.33
N PHE A 795 7.42 24.80 9.50
CA PHE A 795 7.74 26.20 9.66
C PHE A 795 8.45 26.70 8.40
N LEU A 796 7.91 27.71 7.75
CA LEU A 796 8.43 28.32 6.53
C LEU A 796 8.84 29.78 6.79
N TYR A 797 10.09 30.12 6.52
CA TYR A 797 10.57 31.49 6.57
C TYR A 797 11.21 31.85 5.24
N ASP A 798 10.43 32.48 4.38
CA ASP A 798 10.86 32.84 3.01
C ASP A 798 11.21 34.31 2.86
N ARG A 799 11.97 34.87 3.81
CA ARG A 799 12.46 36.27 3.76
C ARG A 799 13.96 36.32 3.53
N PRO A 800 14.47 37.29 2.74
CA PRO A 800 15.91 37.52 2.55
C PRO A 800 16.65 37.90 3.82
N ALA A 801 15.97 38.63 4.74
CA ALA A 801 16.55 39.02 6.02
C ALA A 801 16.73 37.80 6.94
N PRO A 802 17.82 37.75 7.73
CA PRO A 802 18.04 36.65 8.67
C PRO A 802 16.95 36.60 9.74
N PHE A 803 16.43 35.39 10.01
CA PHE A 803 15.49 35.16 11.10
C PHE A 803 16.15 35.44 12.45
N LEU A 804 15.50 36.25 13.27
CA LEU A 804 16.02 36.71 14.57
C LEU A 804 17.44 37.30 14.50
N GLY A 805 17.87 37.80 13.33
CA GLY A 805 19.21 38.37 13.13
C GLY A 805 20.34 37.33 13.05
N VAL A 806 20.03 36.02 13.03
CA VAL A 806 21.04 34.95 12.97
C VAL A 806 21.53 34.78 11.53
N PRO A 807 22.82 35.06 11.24
CA PRO A 807 23.36 34.89 9.89
C PRO A 807 23.14 33.45 9.37
N GLY A 808 22.66 33.36 8.15
CA GLY A 808 22.40 32.06 7.53
C GLY A 808 21.00 31.51 7.74
N LEU A 809 20.20 31.99 8.67
CA LEU A 809 18.81 31.60 8.86
C LEU A 809 17.86 32.48 8.04
N ASN A 810 17.92 32.37 6.73
CA ASN A 810 17.01 33.05 5.80
C ASN A 810 16.56 32.06 4.72
N ARG A 811 15.37 32.23 4.19
CA ARG A 811 14.77 31.36 3.16
C ARG A 811 14.89 29.87 3.52
N PHE A 812 14.44 29.53 4.72
CA PHE A 812 14.51 28.16 5.22
C PHE A 812 13.13 27.57 5.49
N ARG A 813 13.04 26.27 5.39
CA ARG A 813 11.90 25.44 5.79
C ARG A 813 12.38 24.45 6.84
N LEU A 814 11.59 24.29 7.88
CA LEU A 814 11.81 23.26 8.91
C LEU A 814 10.54 22.42 9.01
N PHE A 815 10.65 21.14 8.78
CA PHE A 815 9.61 20.15 9.01
C PHE A 815 10.02 19.28 10.18
N VAL A 816 9.08 19.02 11.06
CA VAL A 816 9.25 18.17 12.24
C VAL A 816 8.05 17.25 12.33
N GLU A 817 8.31 15.99 12.61
CA GLU A 817 7.27 14.99 12.81
C GLU A 817 7.59 14.10 14.01
N THR A 818 6.56 13.72 14.74
CA THR A 818 6.66 12.71 15.80
C THR A 818 5.50 11.76 15.71
N THR A 819 5.80 10.49 15.97
CA THR A 819 4.79 9.42 16.04
C THR A 819 4.93 8.70 17.37
N TYR A 820 3.79 8.44 18.01
CA TYR A 820 3.65 7.55 19.14
C TYR A 820 2.61 6.50 18.82
N ARG A 821 2.94 5.22 18.98
CA ARG A 821 2.09 4.09 18.60
C ARG A 821 2.12 3.00 19.65
N SER A 822 0.99 2.35 19.91
CA SER A 822 0.93 1.12 20.73
C SER A 822 1.87 0.05 20.17
N GLY A 823 2.50 -0.68 21.06
CA GLY A 823 3.38 -1.79 20.72
C GLY A 823 2.66 -2.92 19.96
N GLN A 824 3.43 -3.80 19.39
CA GLN A 824 2.94 -4.98 18.68
C GLN A 824 2.14 -5.90 19.60
N ARG A 825 1.05 -6.44 19.09
CA ARG A 825 0.32 -7.51 19.75
C ARG A 825 1.14 -8.79 19.76
N TYR A 826 1.11 -9.50 20.89
CA TYR A 826 1.72 -10.82 21.01
C TYR A 826 0.89 -11.72 21.92
N THR A 827 1.07 -13.02 21.76
CA THR A 827 0.50 -14.04 22.64
C THR A 827 1.50 -14.27 23.78
N PRO A 828 1.12 -14.03 25.05
CA PRO A 828 2.02 -14.31 26.16
C PRO A 828 2.22 -15.82 26.32
N VAL A 829 3.45 -16.22 26.59
CA VAL A 829 3.83 -17.61 26.85
C VAL A 829 4.70 -17.70 28.10
N GLU A 830 4.72 -18.85 28.73
CA GLU A 830 5.64 -19.13 29.84
C GLU A 830 6.83 -19.94 29.30
N PHE A 831 8.02 -19.54 29.72
CA PHE A 831 9.23 -20.31 29.45
C PHE A 831 9.28 -21.53 30.38
N ILE A 832 9.39 -22.72 29.80
CA ILE A 832 9.49 -23.98 30.57
C ILE A 832 10.94 -24.41 30.71
N ASP A 833 11.63 -24.66 29.61
CA ASP A 833 13.01 -25.18 29.59
C ASP A 833 13.59 -24.98 28.16
N ASN A 834 14.81 -25.36 27.95
CA ASN A 834 15.38 -25.47 26.63
C ASN A 834 15.28 -26.91 26.12
N GLU A 835 15.10 -27.09 24.83
CA GLU A 835 15.18 -28.42 24.21
C GLU A 835 16.50 -29.08 24.59
N ARG A 836 16.46 -30.43 24.68
CA ARG A 836 17.69 -31.22 24.87
C ARG A 836 18.14 -31.78 23.54
N ASN A 837 19.40 -31.61 23.27
CA ASN A 837 20.01 -32.26 22.12
C ASN A 837 19.83 -33.79 22.23
N PRO A 838 19.17 -34.43 21.23
CA PRO A 838 18.85 -35.86 21.31
C PRO A 838 20.11 -36.74 21.28
N PHE A 839 21.24 -36.22 20.83
CA PHE A 839 22.50 -36.97 20.74
C PHE A 839 23.42 -36.81 21.96
N THR A 840 23.45 -35.59 22.53
CA THR A 840 24.34 -35.32 23.67
C THR A 840 23.63 -35.29 25.02
N GLY A 841 22.29 -35.13 25.00
CA GLY A 841 21.48 -34.96 26.21
C GLY A 841 21.65 -33.60 26.90
N GLU A 842 22.54 -32.74 26.35
CA GLU A 842 22.76 -31.39 26.86
C GLU A 842 21.56 -30.49 26.51
N ARG A 843 21.32 -29.47 27.33
CA ARG A 843 20.29 -28.47 27.04
C ARG A 843 20.62 -27.77 25.74
N ASP A 844 19.64 -27.72 24.88
CA ASP A 844 19.70 -26.97 23.65
C ASP A 844 19.45 -25.47 23.93
N TRP A 845 19.76 -24.64 22.98
CA TRP A 845 19.48 -23.20 23.00
C TRP A 845 18.03 -22.88 22.63
N ARG A 846 17.29 -23.80 22.01
CA ARG A 846 15.89 -23.58 21.64
C ARG A 846 15.03 -23.52 22.88
N PRO A 847 14.37 -22.37 23.16
CA PRO A 847 13.43 -22.30 24.26
C PRO A 847 12.19 -23.14 23.96
N ILE A 848 11.77 -23.89 24.96
CA ILE A 848 10.43 -24.52 24.97
C ILE A 848 9.53 -23.61 25.75
N TYR A 849 8.45 -23.20 25.11
CA TYR A 849 7.42 -22.43 25.73
C TYR A 849 6.21 -23.32 26.02
N GLU A 850 5.49 -23.02 27.11
CA GLU A 850 4.19 -23.60 27.32
C GLU A 850 3.23 -23.08 26.25
N THR A 851 2.62 -24.00 25.51
CA THR A 851 1.59 -23.64 24.54
C THR A 851 0.39 -23.11 25.30
N VAL A 852 -0.12 -21.98 24.85
CA VAL A 852 -1.29 -21.36 25.46
C VAL A 852 -2.52 -22.19 25.07
N ASP A 853 -3.04 -22.97 25.99
CA ASP A 853 -4.26 -23.77 25.78
C ASP A 853 -5.53 -22.89 25.78
N ASP A 854 -5.43 -21.65 26.25
CA ASP A 854 -6.54 -20.70 26.25
C ASP A 854 -6.51 -19.81 24.99
N PRO A 855 -7.41 -20.03 24.02
CA PRO A 855 -7.50 -19.23 22.82
C PRO A 855 -7.73 -17.73 23.10
N ALA A 856 -8.29 -17.37 24.26
CA ALA A 856 -8.52 -15.98 24.64
C ALA A 856 -7.23 -15.18 24.88
N LEU A 857 -6.12 -15.86 25.11
CA LEU A 857 -4.80 -15.24 25.30
C LEU A 857 -4.08 -14.94 23.98
N ARG A 858 -4.63 -15.38 22.86
CA ARG A 858 -4.04 -15.12 21.54
C ARG A 858 -4.04 -13.61 21.26
N PHE A 859 -2.84 -13.04 21.05
CA PHE A 859 -2.63 -11.61 20.83
C PHE A 859 -3.24 -10.69 21.90
N SER A 860 -3.44 -11.20 23.11
CA SER A 860 -4.07 -10.46 24.22
C SER A 860 -3.20 -9.30 24.73
N GLU A 861 -1.89 -9.46 24.70
CA GLU A 861 -0.93 -8.49 25.23
C GLU A 861 -0.35 -7.58 24.14
N SER A 862 0.17 -6.42 24.59
CA SER A 862 0.88 -5.46 23.74
C SER A 862 2.30 -5.28 24.22
N GLY A 863 3.24 -5.35 23.32
CA GLY A 863 4.62 -5.01 23.58
C GLY A 863 4.81 -3.52 23.91
N ARG A 864 6.06 -3.12 24.11
CA ARG A 864 6.38 -1.72 24.42
C ARG A 864 5.95 -0.81 23.27
N ALA A 865 5.37 0.36 23.60
CA ALA A 865 4.98 1.36 22.62
C ALA A 865 6.17 1.88 21.81
N TRP A 866 5.92 2.16 20.55
CA TRP A 866 6.89 2.75 19.65
C TRP A 866 6.76 4.28 19.64
N TRP A 867 7.87 4.99 19.51
CA TRP A 867 7.88 6.40 19.24
C TRP A 867 9.15 6.78 18.49
N TRP A 868 9.06 7.77 17.62
CA TRP A 868 10.20 8.35 16.92
C TRP A 868 9.92 9.81 16.56
N PHE A 869 10.98 10.51 16.21
CA PHE A 869 10.97 11.91 15.88
C PHE A 869 11.82 12.15 14.65
N ASP A 870 11.23 12.74 13.61
CA ASP A 870 11.87 13.01 12.33
C ASP A 870 11.95 14.49 12.08
N LEU A 871 13.01 14.92 11.41
CA LEU A 871 13.28 16.32 11.11
C LEU A 871 13.79 16.46 9.69
N ARG A 872 13.30 17.47 8.96
CA ARG A 872 13.88 17.93 7.70
C ARG A 872 14.06 19.44 7.74
N ALA A 873 15.30 19.89 7.49
CA ALA A 873 15.64 21.30 7.36
C ALA A 873 16.11 21.58 5.94
N GLU A 874 15.58 22.61 5.32
CA GLU A 874 15.93 23.02 3.97
C GLU A 874 16.33 24.50 3.96
N ARG A 875 17.26 24.83 3.08
CA ARG A 875 17.62 26.22 2.80
C ARG A 875 17.69 26.45 1.30
N ARG A 876 17.03 27.51 0.85
CA ARG A 876 17.01 27.95 -0.56
C ARG A 876 18.06 29.01 -0.83
N PHE A 877 18.79 28.84 -1.91
CA PHE A 877 19.79 29.78 -2.44
C PHE A 877 19.39 30.14 -3.87
N GLY A 878 19.09 31.42 -4.12
CA GLY A 878 18.89 31.89 -5.50
C GLY A 878 20.24 32.09 -6.19
N ILE A 879 20.45 31.47 -7.29
CA ILE A 879 21.68 31.56 -8.09
C ILE A 879 21.30 31.89 -9.54
N ALA A 880 21.60 33.12 -9.99
CA ALA A 880 21.43 33.54 -11.38
C ALA A 880 20.01 33.27 -11.98
N GLY A 881 18.98 33.42 -11.19
CA GLY A 881 17.57 33.18 -11.64
C GLY A 881 17.09 31.76 -11.50
N THR A 882 17.88 30.88 -10.92
CA THR A 882 17.55 29.49 -10.59
C THR A 882 17.61 29.25 -9.08
N ASP A 883 17.02 28.17 -8.61
CA ASP A 883 16.99 27.80 -7.20
C ASP A 883 17.87 26.58 -6.91
N LEU A 884 18.76 26.72 -5.92
CA LEU A 884 19.47 25.63 -5.30
C LEU A 884 18.93 25.44 -3.88
N VAL A 885 18.44 24.27 -3.56
CA VAL A 885 17.97 23.91 -2.22
C VAL A 885 18.92 22.88 -1.62
N ALA A 886 19.48 23.21 -0.45
CA ALA A 886 20.20 22.24 0.37
C ALA A 886 19.29 21.74 1.48
N SER A 887 19.28 20.41 1.73
CA SER A 887 18.48 19.76 2.74
C SER A 887 19.29 18.89 3.68
N LEU A 888 18.86 18.85 4.94
CA LEU A 888 19.31 17.92 5.97
C LEU A 888 18.07 17.16 6.45
N GLU A 889 18.10 15.84 6.37
CA GLU A 889 17.06 14.96 6.89
C GLU A 889 17.64 14.13 8.04
N VAL A 890 16.90 14.01 9.12
CA VAL A 890 17.24 13.15 10.26
C VAL A 890 16.01 12.35 10.64
N SER A 891 16.05 11.06 10.40
CA SER A 891 15.02 10.13 10.86
C SER A 891 15.42 9.53 12.21
N ASN A 892 14.45 9.28 13.08
CA ASN A 892 14.66 8.76 14.44
C ASN A 892 15.74 9.55 15.21
N LEU A 893 15.56 10.88 15.29
CA LEU A 893 16.53 11.82 15.86
C LEU A 893 17.11 11.39 17.23
N PHE A 894 16.29 10.77 18.06
CA PHE A 894 16.67 10.34 19.41
C PHE A 894 17.23 8.92 19.47
N ASP A 895 17.38 8.25 18.31
CA ASP A 895 17.92 6.88 18.20
C ASP A 895 17.14 5.87 19.05
N GLN A 896 15.84 5.96 18.99
CA GLN A 896 14.96 5.12 19.80
C GLN A 896 14.85 3.71 19.21
N ASN A 897 15.15 2.71 20.03
CA ASN A 897 14.98 1.30 19.71
C ASN A 897 13.49 0.90 19.82
N ASN A 898 12.82 0.77 18.69
CA ASN A 898 11.43 0.32 18.61
C ASN A 898 11.39 -1.14 18.16
N ALA A 899 11.07 -2.05 19.07
CA ALA A 899 11.11 -3.49 18.78
C ALA A 899 9.97 -3.91 17.85
N VAL A 900 10.34 -4.47 16.70
CA VAL A 900 9.42 -5.11 15.74
C VAL A 900 9.11 -6.54 16.15
N ILE A 901 10.09 -7.23 16.70
CA ILE A 901 9.95 -8.58 17.22
C ILE A 901 10.07 -8.48 18.75
N VAL A 902 9.05 -8.92 19.43
CA VAL A 902 9.01 -8.91 20.90
C VAL A 902 9.20 -10.32 21.44
N ASN A 903 9.92 -10.42 22.55
CA ASN A 903 10.01 -11.64 23.32
C ASN A 903 8.62 -11.96 23.92
N PRO A 904 8.04 -13.12 23.63
CA PRO A 904 6.67 -13.44 24.03
C PRO A 904 6.51 -13.69 25.55
N VAL A 905 7.62 -13.86 26.29
CA VAL A 905 7.62 -13.99 27.76
C VAL A 905 7.59 -12.62 28.43
N THR A 906 8.40 -11.67 27.92
CA THR A 906 8.61 -10.38 28.59
C THR A 906 7.83 -9.23 27.97
N GLY A 907 7.36 -9.40 26.72
CA GLY A 907 6.74 -8.33 25.92
C GLY A 907 7.70 -7.20 25.52
N ARG A 908 9.01 -7.39 25.69
CA ARG A 908 10.06 -6.42 25.37
C ARG A 908 10.79 -6.83 24.10
N GLY A 909 11.55 -5.91 23.52
CA GLY A 909 12.54 -6.25 22.51
C GLY A 909 13.64 -7.10 23.12
N TYR A 910 14.25 -7.96 22.32
CA TYR A 910 15.40 -8.72 22.74
C TYR A 910 16.58 -7.75 22.97
N PRO A 911 17.37 -7.96 24.06
CA PRO A 911 18.52 -7.10 24.32
C PRO A 911 19.58 -7.22 23.20
N ASP A 912 20.27 -6.12 22.93
CA ASP A 912 21.42 -6.14 22.06
C ASP A 912 22.56 -6.91 22.74
N VAL A 913 23.18 -7.82 22.02
CA VAL A 913 24.36 -8.56 22.47
C VAL A 913 25.49 -8.36 21.47
N ASP A 914 26.67 -8.09 21.97
CA ASP A 914 27.89 -8.06 21.15
C ASP A 914 28.36 -9.51 20.89
N PRO A 915 28.28 -9.97 19.63
CA PRO A 915 28.66 -11.36 19.33
C PRO A 915 30.15 -11.65 19.58
N ALA A 916 31.02 -10.64 19.62
CA ALA A 916 32.43 -10.80 19.88
C ALA A 916 32.76 -11.06 21.36
N THR A 917 31.93 -10.56 22.27
CA THR A 917 32.19 -10.61 23.73
C THR A 917 31.14 -11.41 24.51
N THR A 918 30.03 -11.82 23.88
CA THR A 918 28.94 -12.49 24.54
C THR A 918 29.20 -13.99 24.69
N ASP A 919 29.08 -14.50 25.90
CA ASP A 919 29.06 -15.94 26.16
C ASP A 919 27.67 -16.50 25.92
N PHE A 920 27.42 -16.95 24.69
CA PHE A 920 26.14 -17.53 24.30
C PHE A 920 25.79 -18.83 25.04
N VAL A 921 26.81 -19.52 25.58
CA VAL A 921 26.60 -20.72 26.40
C VAL A 921 25.96 -20.34 27.73
N ALA A 922 26.41 -19.23 28.32
CA ALA A 922 25.88 -18.72 29.57
C ALA A 922 24.43 -18.19 29.42
N LEU A 923 24.04 -17.76 28.21
CA LEU A 923 22.68 -17.27 27.93
C LEU A 923 21.68 -18.41 27.68
N ARG A 924 22.12 -19.67 27.62
CA ARG A 924 21.20 -20.79 27.45
C ARG A 924 20.25 -20.88 28.65
N GLY A 925 18.95 -20.95 28.34
CA GLY A 925 17.91 -21.00 29.34
C GLY A 925 17.53 -19.66 29.95
N ASP A 926 18.12 -18.57 29.45
CA ASP A 926 17.65 -17.25 29.77
C ASP A 926 16.48 -16.90 28.85
N ALA A 927 15.29 -16.69 29.40
CA ALA A 927 14.09 -16.36 28.65
C ALA A 927 14.19 -15.00 27.93
N ASP A 928 15.09 -14.13 28.32
CA ASP A 928 15.32 -12.83 27.67
C ASP A 928 16.09 -12.95 26.34
N TYR A 929 16.74 -14.10 26.11
CA TYR A 929 17.57 -14.32 24.95
C TYR A 929 17.12 -15.52 24.14
N ASP A 930 16.75 -15.29 22.91
CA ASP A 930 16.55 -16.31 21.89
C ASP A 930 17.88 -16.53 21.17
N VAL A 931 18.73 -17.37 21.72
CA VAL A 931 20.07 -17.63 21.19
C VAL A 931 20.00 -18.66 20.07
N PRO A 932 20.37 -18.30 18.84
CA PRO A 932 20.30 -19.23 17.71
C PRO A 932 21.22 -20.43 17.86
N SER A 933 20.83 -21.60 17.34
CA SER A 933 21.54 -22.86 17.46
C SER A 933 22.97 -22.85 16.93
N ASN A 934 23.14 -22.20 15.80
CA ASN A 934 24.43 -22.14 15.10
C ASN A 934 25.48 -21.29 15.80
N LEU A 935 25.16 -20.51 16.80
CA LEU A 935 26.15 -19.86 17.69
C LEU A 935 26.66 -20.79 18.79
N ARG A 936 26.13 -21.96 18.90
CA ARG A 936 26.42 -22.88 20.00
C ARG A 936 27.50 -23.88 19.69
N ASP A 937 27.33 -24.64 18.64
CA ASP A 937 28.29 -25.70 18.22
C ASP A 937 28.22 -25.85 16.70
N PRO A 938 29.32 -25.53 15.99
CA PRO A 938 29.36 -25.62 14.53
C PRO A 938 29.16 -27.03 13.97
N ARG A 939 29.12 -28.05 14.81
CA ARG A 939 28.91 -29.44 14.38
C ARG A 939 27.44 -29.87 14.34
N TYR A 940 26.52 -29.04 14.92
CA TYR A 940 25.09 -29.39 15.13
C TYR A 940 24.17 -28.31 14.58
N GLU A 941 24.35 -27.95 13.34
CA GLU A 941 23.70 -26.76 12.85
C GLU A 941 22.45 -27.01 12.02
N ASP A 942 21.40 -26.32 12.41
CA ASP A 942 20.27 -26.10 11.55
C ASP A 942 19.95 -24.59 11.47
N PRO A 943 20.51 -23.86 10.52
CA PRO A 943 20.24 -22.44 10.34
C PRO A 943 18.81 -22.14 9.94
N GLN A 944 18.04 -23.13 9.46
CA GLN A 944 16.65 -22.91 9.05
C GLN A 944 15.70 -22.76 10.24
N THR A 945 16.08 -23.25 11.40
CA THR A 945 15.22 -23.24 12.58
C THR A 945 15.59 -22.15 13.57
N SER A 946 16.73 -21.48 13.39
CA SER A 946 17.10 -20.38 14.27
C SER A 946 16.17 -19.18 14.04
N GLY A 947 15.66 -18.62 15.11
CA GLY A 947 15.09 -17.30 15.12
C GLY A 947 16.05 -16.24 14.59
N LEU A 948 15.63 -15.00 14.50
CA LEU A 948 16.54 -13.91 14.19
C LEU A 948 17.64 -13.83 15.24
N PRO A 949 18.91 -13.68 14.86
CA PRO A 949 19.99 -13.59 15.81
C PRO A 949 19.79 -12.42 16.77
N PRO A 950 20.24 -12.53 18.04
CA PRO A 950 20.01 -11.50 19.04
C PRO A 950 20.61 -10.14 18.67
N PHE A 951 21.65 -10.11 17.85
CA PHE A 951 22.27 -8.90 17.30
C PHE A 951 21.71 -8.48 15.94
N ASN A 952 20.61 -9.11 15.47
CA ASN A 952 20.02 -8.78 14.17
C ASN A 952 19.26 -7.45 14.25
N PRO A 953 19.67 -6.41 13.53
CA PRO A 953 19.00 -5.12 13.53
C PRO A 953 17.57 -5.18 13.00
N ALA A 954 17.18 -6.23 12.25
CA ALA A 954 15.81 -6.43 11.79
C ALA A 954 14.80 -6.67 12.93
N ARG A 955 15.25 -6.91 14.15
CA ARG A 955 14.40 -6.98 15.34
C ARG A 955 13.85 -5.61 15.77
N TYR A 956 14.40 -4.53 15.24
CA TYR A 956 14.03 -3.16 15.57
C TYR A 956 13.67 -2.37 14.29
N LEU A 957 12.98 -1.26 14.46
CA LEU A 957 12.86 -0.26 13.41
C LEU A 957 14.23 0.40 13.17
N ALA A 958 14.34 1.11 12.04
CA ALA A 958 15.60 1.77 11.66
C ALA A 958 16.16 2.67 12.78
N PRO A 959 17.46 2.60 13.08
CA PRO A 959 18.11 3.52 13.98
C PRO A 959 18.15 4.93 13.40
N ARG A 960 18.79 5.88 14.12
CA ARG A 960 18.94 7.24 13.59
C ARG A 960 19.66 7.23 12.26
N HIS A 961 19.08 7.92 11.28
CA HIS A 961 19.59 8.03 9.93
C HIS A 961 19.67 9.48 9.50
N VAL A 962 20.80 9.90 8.92
CA VAL A 962 21.05 11.28 8.51
C VAL A 962 21.38 11.32 7.03
N VAL A 963 20.61 12.10 6.26
CA VAL A 963 20.76 12.27 4.82
C VAL A 963 20.97 13.73 4.48
N LEU A 964 21.94 14.02 3.61
CA LEU A 964 22.13 15.34 3.01
C LEU A 964 21.63 15.34 1.57
N GLY A 965 21.00 16.44 1.17
CA GLY A 965 20.46 16.59 -0.18
C GLY A 965 20.78 17.93 -0.81
N LEU A 966 20.87 17.89 -2.14
CA LEU A 966 20.94 19.08 -3.01
C LEU A 966 19.92 18.93 -4.13
N LYS A 967 19.10 19.96 -4.34
CA LYS A 967 18.15 20.06 -5.43
C LYS A 967 18.38 21.33 -6.22
N TYR A 968 18.54 21.21 -7.51
CA TYR A 968 18.66 22.32 -8.44
C TYR A 968 17.44 22.35 -9.36
N SER A 969 16.79 23.53 -9.49
CA SER A 969 15.60 23.71 -10.32
C SER A 969 15.67 24.98 -11.15
N PHE A 970 15.15 24.93 -12.38
CA PHE A 970 15.15 26.01 -13.35
C PHE A 970 13.95 25.96 -14.29
#